data_07e1ac04f4c3296b07097ca7023e9849
#
_entry.id   07e1ac04f4c3296b07097ca7023e9849
#
_cell.length_a   1.000
_cell.length_b   1.000
_cell.length_c   1.000
_cell.angle_alpha   90.00
_cell.angle_beta   90.00
_cell.angle_gamma   90.00
#
_symmetry.space_group_name_H-M   'P 1'
#
loop_
_entity.id
_entity.type
_entity.pdbx_description
1 polymer ?
#
loop_
_entity_poly.entity_id
_entity_poly.type
_entity_poly.pdbx_seq_one_letter_code
_entity_poly.pdbx_strand_id
1 'polypeptide(L)'
;MEETENFCSVMRDKEASVRDKIEVLYHTMVKLSFEEKLKNQAQKAEENSDFVKAAEYRQLYDLLLSLMDKIVMIFGEEKMAVKELAEIVDAGLDALGLGVVPLTMDQVVLGDLKRTRLHEVKVLFITGMNDGKIPPNIEDRGLLSDEEKEVLKNCGISLSQSLLEQSMEDEFYMYMAFAKPTDELYFSYSVTDSDGSALRPSLLQKNISQLFPKLKRKQYPEEERRYYFNLEDSREFLIESFLQVKTEPEKVRKNRAFVMLAKYWLEQSEGRKELEKYGHWIENAYQEPELSEELLEQLYGKELSGSVTRLERFAACPYQYFCIYGLELREREEYKIRPIDLGNLFHKALECFSRKVKESEYSWKNIPDEVQEQYISEALHTAMDENLSDVFQSSSRNQYKIKTVERIMKRTIQVLRVHLKNSQFEPDRFELSFGKNKKLKEAEVPLEDGRKMFLQGVIDRVDTCEDDDEILMKVIDYKSGMKKFELEDFYYGLEMQLVIYMNAAEEIYKENEQNPDNKPVVPAGIFYYQLQDPIIKADYAEESELLKNFRLSGMANSDADILSKLEEGSDGFVSMPIRLKKSGEPYKNSPVMSTQDFHYMGAYARKKAAELGERIYKGEIHPRPYRNKKGTACDYCPFADVCGFDPKLPGYEYQSFQGMSVEEVLEKIREEGE
;
A
#
# COMPACT_ATOMS: atom_id res chain seq x y z
N MET A 1 40.70 8.63 -34.50
CA MET A 1 39.86 9.86 -34.66
C MET A 1 38.69 9.58 -35.60
N GLU A 2 38.92 9.13 -36.83
CA GLU A 2 37.86 8.85 -37.82
C GLU A 2 36.74 7.87 -37.35
N GLU A 3 37.09 6.91 -36.54
CA GLU A 3 36.15 5.90 -36.00
C GLU A 3 35.29 6.40 -34.81
N THR A 4 35.90 7.25 -33.97
CA THR A 4 35.19 7.92 -32.88
C THR A 4 34.19 8.94 -33.45
N GLU A 5 34.55 9.56 -34.57
CA GLU A 5 33.67 10.46 -35.32
C GLU A 5 32.50 9.69 -35.95
N ASN A 6 32.74 8.49 -36.53
CA ASN A 6 31.71 7.65 -37.10
C ASN A 6 30.72 7.17 -35.98
N PHE A 7 31.23 6.68 -34.88
CA PHE A 7 30.41 6.31 -33.71
C PHE A 7 29.56 7.49 -33.24
N CYS A 8 30.15 8.65 -33.01
CA CYS A 8 29.43 9.82 -32.59
C CYS A 8 28.41 10.33 -33.62
N SER A 9 28.70 10.20 -34.92
CA SER A 9 27.80 10.64 -35.97
C SER A 9 26.55 9.77 -36.05
N VAL A 10 26.66 8.44 -36.00
CA VAL A 10 25.53 7.51 -36.07
C VAL A 10 24.71 7.59 -34.78
N MET A 11 25.36 7.69 -33.59
CA MET A 11 24.64 7.82 -32.32
C MET A 11 23.85 9.14 -32.24
N ARG A 12 24.33 10.24 -32.82
CA ARG A 12 23.63 11.54 -32.84
C ARG A 12 22.58 11.66 -33.96
N ASP A 13 22.64 10.80 -34.95
CA ASP A 13 21.68 10.82 -36.04
C ASP A 13 20.30 10.37 -35.53
N LYS A 14 19.31 11.26 -35.66
CA LYS A 14 17.93 10.99 -35.31
C LYS A 14 17.20 10.07 -36.29
N GLU A 15 17.73 9.97 -37.52
CA GLU A 15 17.15 9.15 -38.57
C GLU A 15 17.73 7.71 -38.58
N ALA A 16 18.84 7.47 -37.89
CA ALA A 16 19.43 6.16 -37.74
C ALA A 16 18.54 5.24 -36.87
N SER A 17 18.35 4.00 -37.37
CA SER A 17 17.57 2.99 -36.64
C SER A 17 18.30 2.50 -35.39
N VAL A 18 17.56 1.86 -34.48
CA VAL A 18 18.16 1.20 -33.31
C VAL A 18 19.15 0.13 -33.74
N ARG A 19 18.88 -0.61 -34.80
CA ARG A 19 19.81 -1.58 -35.39
C ARG A 19 21.14 -0.95 -35.76
N ASP A 20 21.13 0.17 -36.52
CA ASP A 20 22.37 0.87 -36.91
C ASP A 20 23.19 1.32 -35.72
N LYS A 21 22.53 1.81 -34.68
CA LYS A 21 23.18 2.27 -33.45
C LYS A 21 23.80 1.12 -32.63
N ILE A 22 23.09 -0.01 -32.52
CA ILE A 22 23.60 -1.19 -31.83
C ILE A 22 24.73 -1.85 -32.64
N GLU A 23 24.66 -1.89 -33.96
CA GLU A 23 25.75 -2.40 -34.82
C GLU A 23 27.03 -1.56 -34.63
N VAL A 24 26.93 -0.24 -34.64
CA VAL A 24 28.08 0.65 -34.40
C VAL A 24 28.62 0.49 -33.00
N LEU A 25 27.79 0.28 -31.98
CA LEU A 25 28.22 -0.04 -30.62
C LEU A 25 28.99 -1.37 -30.58
N TYR A 26 28.45 -2.42 -31.19
CA TYR A 26 29.10 -3.72 -31.30
C TYR A 26 30.47 -3.63 -32.01
N HIS A 27 30.54 -2.98 -33.18
CA HIS A 27 31.82 -2.78 -33.88
C HIS A 27 32.84 -2.00 -33.06
N THR A 28 32.39 -1.04 -32.29
CA THR A 28 33.25 -0.30 -31.36
C THR A 28 33.79 -1.20 -30.23
N MET A 29 32.97 -2.05 -29.66
CA MET A 29 33.38 -3.05 -28.65
C MET A 29 34.44 -4.02 -29.22
N VAL A 30 34.23 -4.52 -30.44
CA VAL A 30 35.17 -5.43 -31.11
C VAL A 30 36.52 -4.72 -31.32
N LYS A 31 36.53 -3.49 -31.84
CA LYS A 31 37.75 -2.70 -32.06
C LYS A 31 38.49 -2.36 -30.80
N LEU A 32 37.78 -2.13 -29.70
CA LEU A 32 38.37 -1.90 -28.38
C LEU A 32 38.88 -3.18 -27.72
N SER A 33 38.83 -4.31 -28.41
CA SER A 33 39.16 -5.65 -27.91
C SER A 33 38.50 -5.93 -26.57
N PHE A 34 37.19 -5.61 -26.46
CA PHE A 34 36.47 -5.68 -25.19
C PHE A 34 36.40 -7.15 -24.66
N GLU A 35 36.21 -8.12 -25.54
CA GLU A 35 36.24 -9.53 -25.20
C GLU A 35 37.60 -9.95 -24.61
N GLU A 36 38.71 -9.55 -25.24
CA GLU A 36 40.08 -9.85 -24.73
C GLU A 36 40.34 -9.18 -23.38
N LYS A 37 39.85 -7.96 -23.20
CA LYS A 37 39.95 -7.27 -21.89
C LYS A 37 39.22 -8.02 -20.80
N LEU A 38 38.02 -8.52 -21.07
CA LEU A 38 37.26 -9.34 -20.10
C LEU A 38 37.97 -10.67 -19.82
N LYS A 39 38.51 -11.34 -20.83
CA LYS A 39 39.32 -12.57 -20.66
C LYS A 39 40.57 -12.30 -19.80
N ASN A 40 41.25 -11.19 -20.02
CA ASN A 40 42.38 -10.81 -19.20
C ASN A 40 42.00 -10.45 -17.75
N GLN A 41 40.82 -9.86 -17.53
CA GLN A 41 40.32 -9.63 -16.16
C GLN A 41 39.94 -10.95 -15.49
N ALA A 42 39.33 -11.88 -16.21
CA ALA A 42 39.03 -13.23 -15.70
C ALA A 42 40.31 -13.94 -15.27
N GLN A 43 41.37 -13.89 -16.08
CA GLN A 43 42.67 -14.50 -15.74
C GLN A 43 43.30 -13.86 -14.49
N LYS A 44 43.28 -12.54 -14.38
CA LYS A 44 43.76 -11.83 -13.19
C LYS A 44 42.98 -12.19 -11.93
N ALA A 45 41.68 -12.38 -12.06
CA ALA A 45 40.84 -12.83 -10.94
C ALA A 45 41.21 -14.26 -10.51
N GLU A 46 41.49 -15.15 -11.47
CA GLU A 46 42.00 -16.50 -11.18
C GLU A 46 43.37 -16.51 -10.48
N GLU A 47 44.30 -15.67 -10.94
CA GLU A 47 45.63 -15.50 -10.30
C GLU A 47 45.47 -15.02 -8.86
N ASN A 48 44.44 -14.24 -8.56
CA ASN A 48 44.10 -13.77 -7.21
C ASN A 48 43.21 -14.77 -6.43
N SER A 49 42.98 -15.97 -6.96
CA SER A 49 42.10 -16.99 -6.39
C SER A 49 40.62 -16.57 -6.25
N ASP A 50 40.17 -15.55 -6.96
CA ASP A 50 38.78 -15.11 -7.04
C ASP A 50 38.06 -15.81 -8.22
N PHE A 51 37.78 -17.09 -8.07
CA PHE A 51 37.18 -17.90 -9.13
C PHE A 51 35.75 -17.49 -9.47
N VAL A 52 35.02 -16.89 -8.51
CA VAL A 52 33.67 -16.40 -8.72
C VAL A 52 33.70 -15.24 -9.71
N LYS A 53 34.53 -14.24 -9.46
CA LYS A 53 34.71 -13.09 -10.34
C LYS A 53 35.26 -13.49 -11.72
N ALA A 54 36.13 -14.49 -11.77
CA ALA A 54 36.64 -15.01 -13.03
C ALA A 54 35.52 -15.63 -13.88
N ALA A 55 34.60 -16.38 -13.26
CA ALA A 55 33.43 -16.95 -13.94
C ALA A 55 32.43 -15.88 -14.39
N GLU A 56 32.24 -14.82 -13.61
CA GLU A 56 31.41 -13.65 -13.97
C GLU A 56 31.95 -12.96 -15.24
N TYR A 57 33.26 -12.62 -15.24
CA TYR A 57 33.88 -11.97 -16.40
C TYR A 57 33.78 -12.81 -17.69
N ARG A 58 33.82 -14.14 -17.59
CA ARG A 58 33.71 -15.04 -18.77
C ARG A 58 32.30 -15.05 -19.39
N GLN A 59 31.27 -14.86 -18.58
CA GLN A 59 29.87 -14.87 -19.04
C GLN A 59 29.40 -13.50 -19.55
N LEU A 60 30.05 -12.40 -19.09
CA LEU A 60 29.58 -11.06 -19.30
C LEU A 60 29.49 -10.67 -20.79
N TYR A 61 30.43 -11.13 -21.61
CA TYR A 61 30.45 -10.79 -23.06
C TYR A 61 29.24 -11.40 -23.78
N ASP A 62 28.95 -12.67 -23.56
CA ASP A 62 27.84 -13.37 -24.19
C ASP A 62 26.48 -12.81 -23.73
N LEU A 63 26.37 -12.41 -22.47
CA LEU A 63 25.18 -11.76 -21.94
C LEU A 63 24.93 -10.40 -22.56
N LEU A 64 25.98 -9.59 -22.75
CA LEU A 64 25.89 -8.31 -23.44
C LEU A 64 25.45 -8.45 -24.88
N LEU A 65 26.00 -9.43 -25.62
CA LEU A 65 25.58 -9.73 -26.97
C LEU A 65 24.11 -10.18 -27.03
N SER A 66 23.71 -11.04 -26.12
CA SER A 66 22.32 -11.48 -26.02
C SER A 66 21.34 -10.33 -25.72
N LEU A 67 21.76 -9.37 -24.90
CA LEU A 67 20.97 -8.16 -24.65
C LEU A 67 20.84 -7.30 -25.91
N MET A 68 21.97 -7.06 -26.62
CA MET A 68 21.96 -6.31 -27.85
C MET A 68 21.06 -6.95 -28.90
N ASP A 69 21.11 -8.28 -29.06
CA ASP A 69 20.25 -9.03 -29.98
C ASP A 69 18.76 -8.87 -29.62
N LYS A 70 18.42 -8.92 -28.33
CA LYS A 70 17.05 -8.69 -27.86
C LYS A 70 16.57 -7.27 -28.16
N ILE A 71 17.40 -6.26 -27.94
CA ILE A 71 17.07 -4.86 -28.24
C ILE A 71 16.81 -4.69 -29.73
N VAL A 72 17.68 -5.27 -30.60
CA VAL A 72 17.51 -5.22 -32.05
C VAL A 72 16.27 -5.99 -32.49
N MET A 73 15.96 -7.12 -31.87
CA MET A 73 14.76 -7.93 -32.19
C MET A 73 13.46 -7.16 -31.87
N ILE A 74 13.45 -6.36 -30.81
CA ILE A 74 12.24 -5.65 -30.38
C ILE A 74 12.11 -4.29 -31.05
N PHE A 75 13.18 -3.51 -31.15
CA PHE A 75 13.18 -2.11 -31.59
C PHE A 75 14.00 -1.84 -32.84
N GLY A 76 14.52 -2.86 -33.50
CA GLY A 76 15.57 -2.71 -34.52
C GLY A 76 15.26 -1.72 -35.61
N GLU A 77 14.02 -1.64 -36.10
CA GLU A 77 13.60 -0.74 -37.20
C GLU A 77 13.13 0.64 -36.68
N GLU A 78 13.04 0.82 -35.33
CA GLU A 78 12.59 2.08 -34.77
C GLU A 78 13.70 3.13 -34.79
N LYS A 79 13.30 4.39 -34.94
CA LYS A 79 14.18 5.56 -34.87
C LYS A 79 14.04 6.15 -33.46
N MET A 80 15.11 6.12 -32.69
CA MET A 80 15.09 6.45 -31.29
C MET A 80 16.25 7.39 -30.94
N ALA A 81 16.03 8.33 -30.02
CA ALA A 81 17.11 9.20 -29.54
C ALA A 81 18.14 8.39 -28.74
N VAL A 82 19.43 8.79 -28.81
CA VAL A 82 20.50 8.09 -28.08
C VAL A 82 20.25 8.01 -26.56
N LYS A 83 19.61 9.02 -26.01
CA LYS A 83 19.27 9.04 -24.57
C LYS A 83 18.25 7.95 -24.22
N GLU A 84 17.24 7.81 -25.03
CA GLU A 84 16.19 6.81 -24.85
C GLU A 84 16.75 5.39 -25.03
N LEU A 85 17.59 5.18 -26.07
CA LEU A 85 18.31 3.92 -26.25
C LEU A 85 19.21 3.59 -25.05
N ALA A 86 19.90 4.58 -24.48
CA ALA A 86 20.74 4.38 -23.31
C ALA A 86 19.91 3.96 -22.09
N GLU A 87 18.73 4.54 -21.87
CA GLU A 87 17.81 4.16 -20.78
C GLU A 87 17.32 2.73 -20.94
N ILE A 88 17.06 2.28 -22.19
CA ILE A 88 16.68 0.89 -22.49
C ILE A 88 17.84 -0.08 -22.23
N VAL A 89 19.06 0.30 -22.64
CA VAL A 89 20.27 -0.51 -22.40
C VAL A 89 20.53 -0.61 -20.89
N ASP A 90 20.45 0.49 -20.15
CA ASP A 90 20.63 0.49 -18.70
C ASP A 90 19.61 -0.40 -18.00
N ALA A 91 18.32 -0.27 -18.34
CA ALA A 91 17.27 -1.12 -17.80
C ALA A 91 17.49 -2.62 -18.13
N GLY A 92 18.01 -2.88 -19.34
CA GLY A 92 18.37 -4.24 -19.75
C GLY A 92 19.57 -4.79 -18.96
N LEU A 93 20.57 -3.98 -18.70
CA LEU A 93 21.73 -4.35 -17.89
C LEU A 93 21.36 -4.61 -16.43
N ASP A 94 20.51 -3.78 -15.86
CA ASP A 94 19.98 -3.98 -14.49
C ASP A 94 19.17 -5.28 -14.33
N ALA A 95 18.53 -5.71 -15.40
CA ALA A 95 17.76 -6.96 -15.43
C ALA A 95 18.62 -8.22 -15.68
N LEU A 96 19.92 -8.06 -16.04
CA LEU A 96 20.80 -9.19 -16.28
C LEU A 96 21.27 -9.82 -14.97
N GLY A 97 20.90 -11.07 -14.74
CA GLY A 97 21.43 -11.89 -13.65
C GLY A 97 22.64 -12.71 -14.08
N LEU A 98 23.77 -12.54 -13.41
CA LEU A 98 24.94 -13.42 -13.56
C LEU A 98 24.74 -14.66 -12.68
N GLY A 99 24.48 -15.81 -13.32
CA GLY A 99 24.41 -17.11 -12.62
C GLY A 99 25.78 -17.75 -12.51
N VAL A 100 26.43 -17.69 -11.36
CA VAL A 100 27.67 -18.42 -11.11
C VAL A 100 27.35 -19.70 -10.36
N VAL A 101 27.63 -20.83 -11.00
CA VAL A 101 27.60 -22.13 -10.32
C VAL A 101 28.88 -22.26 -9.50
N PRO A 102 28.84 -22.39 -8.18
CA PRO A 102 30.02 -22.59 -7.36
C PRO A 102 30.78 -23.86 -7.79
N LEU A 103 32.06 -23.73 -8.10
CA LEU A 103 32.89 -24.82 -8.60
C LEU A 103 33.65 -25.60 -7.50
N THR A 104 33.43 -25.29 -6.21
CA THR A 104 34.20 -25.87 -5.12
C THR A 104 33.40 -26.93 -4.35
N MET A 105 34.04 -28.08 -4.06
CA MET A 105 33.43 -29.17 -3.27
C MET A 105 33.33 -28.85 -1.77
N ASP A 106 34.01 -27.83 -1.29
CA ASP A 106 34.08 -27.45 0.13
C ASP A 106 33.24 -26.20 0.39
N GLN A 107 31.94 -26.33 0.17
CA GLN A 107 30.99 -25.23 0.34
C GLN A 107 29.71 -25.69 1.03
N VAL A 108 29.13 -24.77 1.82
CA VAL A 108 27.76 -24.91 2.29
C VAL A 108 26.81 -24.43 1.19
N VAL A 109 25.89 -25.30 0.75
CA VAL A 109 24.89 -24.99 -0.24
C VAL A 109 23.68 -24.35 0.45
N LEU A 110 23.37 -23.12 0.13
CA LEU A 110 22.13 -22.46 0.53
C LEU A 110 21.19 -22.42 -0.67
N GLY A 111 19.96 -22.88 -0.48
CA GLY A 111 19.03 -22.97 -1.59
C GLY A 111 17.57 -23.11 -1.18
N ASP A 112 16.70 -23.09 -2.17
CA ASP A 112 15.27 -23.26 -2.06
C ASP A 112 14.86 -24.71 -2.29
N LEU A 113 13.83 -25.20 -1.58
CA LEU A 113 13.37 -26.60 -1.67
C LEU A 113 12.96 -27.03 -3.09
N LYS A 114 12.39 -26.12 -3.90
CA LYS A 114 11.90 -26.42 -5.24
C LYS A 114 13.00 -26.34 -6.30
N ARG A 115 13.93 -25.40 -6.14
CA ARG A 115 14.93 -25.05 -7.18
C ARG A 115 16.26 -25.74 -6.98
N THR A 116 16.62 -26.07 -5.73
CA THR A 116 17.91 -26.63 -5.41
C THR A 116 17.90 -28.14 -5.57
N ARG A 117 18.61 -28.66 -6.58
CA ARG A 117 18.83 -30.10 -6.74
C ARG A 117 20.05 -30.51 -5.94
N LEU A 118 19.79 -30.97 -4.74
CA LEU A 118 20.86 -31.52 -3.88
C LEU A 118 21.27 -32.91 -4.39
N HIS A 119 22.57 -33.15 -4.45
CA HIS A 119 23.13 -34.51 -4.43
C HIS A 119 23.02 -35.08 -3.00
N GLU A 120 23.59 -36.24 -2.74
CA GLU A 120 23.71 -36.77 -1.38
C GLU A 120 24.54 -35.79 -0.54
N VAL A 121 23.98 -35.37 0.59
CA VAL A 121 24.62 -34.46 1.55
C VAL A 121 24.67 -35.15 2.91
N LYS A 122 25.73 -34.92 3.68
CA LYS A 122 25.85 -35.53 5.02
C LYS A 122 24.84 -34.94 5.99
N VAL A 123 24.73 -33.60 5.99
CA VAL A 123 23.90 -32.87 6.92
C VAL A 123 23.02 -31.86 6.15
N LEU A 124 21.74 -31.85 6.45
CA LEU A 124 20.79 -30.90 5.86
C LEU A 124 20.05 -30.14 6.96
N PHE A 125 20.04 -28.81 6.84
CA PHE A 125 19.26 -27.93 7.68
C PHE A 125 18.05 -27.37 6.88
N ILE A 126 16.84 -27.64 7.34
CA ILE A 126 15.61 -27.07 6.79
C ILE A 126 15.10 -26.03 7.76
N THR A 127 15.14 -24.77 7.33
CA THR A 127 14.76 -23.62 8.16
C THR A 127 13.37 -23.14 7.80
N GLY A 128 12.69 -22.49 8.75
CA GLY A 128 11.38 -21.90 8.51
C GLY A 128 10.24 -22.90 8.36
N MET A 129 10.28 -24.03 9.07
CA MET A 129 9.18 -25.02 9.09
C MET A 129 7.97 -24.51 9.87
N ASN A 130 7.42 -23.39 9.43
CA ASN A 130 6.20 -22.77 9.97
C ASN A 130 4.99 -23.14 9.11
N ASP A 131 3.82 -23.08 9.71
CA ASP A 131 2.53 -23.28 9.05
C ASP A 131 2.36 -22.26 7.92
N GLY A 132 1.91 -22.73 6.75
CA GLY A 132 1.78 -21.91 5.55
C GLY A 132 3.09 -21.52 4.83
N LYS A 133 4.26 -21.92 5.39
CA LYS A 133 5.58 -21.76 4.74
C LYS A 133 6.11 -23.07 4.19
N ILE A 134 6.04 -24.14 4.98
CA ILE A 134 6.44 -25.51 4.61
C ILE A 134 5.39 -26.50 5.17
N PRO A 135 4.49 -27.06 4.32
CA PRO A 135 4.26 -26.71 2.93
C PRO A 135 3.70 -25.29 2.76
N PRO A 136 3.95 -24.66 1.59
CA PRO A 136 3.40 -23.33 1.32
C PRO A 136 1.87 -23.36 1.21
N ASN A 137 1.20 -22.29 1.64
CA ASN A 137 -0.21 -22.11 1.37
C ASN A 137 -0.40 -21.85 -0.13
N ILE A 138 -1.16 -22.71 -0.79
CA ILE A 138 -1.54 -22.53 -2.17
C ILE A 138 -2.88 -21.78 -2.16
N GLU A 139 -2.89 -20.53 -2.65
CA GLU A 139 -4.11 -19.75 -2.78
C GLU A 139 -4.63 -19.86 -4.21
N ASP A 140 -5.91 -20.12 -4.36
CA ASP A 140 -6.58 -20.05 -5.66
C ASP A 140 -6.75 -18.57 -6.08
N ARG A 141 -5.80 -18.10 -6.88
CA ARG A 141 -5.83 -16.76 -7.48
C ARG A 141 -6.24 -16.80 -8.95
N GLY A 142 -6.73 -17.94 -9.42
CA GLY A 142 -7.13 -18.16 -10.81
C GLY A 142 -8.50 -17.56 -11.13
N LEU A 143 -8.73 -17.30 -12.42
CA LEU A 143 -10.06 -16.94 -12.95
C LEU A 143 -10.97 -18.16 -13.07
N LEU A 144 -10.39 -19.36 -13.07
CA LEU A 144 -11.07 -20.64 -13.24
C LEU A 144 -10.84 -21.50 -12.00
N SER A 145 -11.90 -22.05 -11.45
CA SER A 145 -11.81 -23.04 -10.38
C SER A 145 -11.16 -24.34 -10.87
N ASP A 146 -10.68 -25.17 -9.95
CA ASP A 146 -10.09 -26.47 -10.29
C ASP A 146 -11.06 -27.40 -11.01
N GLU A 147 -12.36 -27.33 -10.69
CA GLU A 147 -13.42 -28.08 -11.37
C GLU A 147 -13.58 -27.63 -12.82
N GLU A 148 -13.57 -26.33 -13.08
CA GLU A 148 -13.62 -25.77 -14.45
C GLU A 148 -12.37 -26.11 -15.25
N LYS A 149 -11.19 -26.10 -14.63
CA LYS A 149 -9.95 -26.54 -15.25
C LYS A 149 -9.99 -28.02 -15.65
N GLU A 150 -10.58 -28.87 -14.81
CA GLU A 150 -10.74 -30.30 -15.12
C GLU A 150 -11.70 -30.55 -16.27
N VAL A 151 -12.81 -29.81 -16.34
CA VAL A 151 -13.73 -29.86 -17.50
C VAL A 151 -13.01 -29.46 -18.80
N LEU A 152 -12.23 -28.38 -18.78
CA LEU A 152 -11.48 -27.91 -19.94
C LEU A 152 -10.36 -28.89 -20.34
N LYS A 153 -9.70 -29.52 -19.38
CA LYS A 153 -8.72 -30.59 -19.60
C LYS A 153 -9.34 -31.79 -20.31
N ASN A 154 -10.55 -32.18 -19.92
CA ASN A 154 -11.32 -33.25 -20.57
C ASN A 154 -11.76 -32.89 -22.01
N CYS A 155 -11.86 -31.58 -22.31
CA CYS A 155 -12.08 -31.07 -23.66
C CYS A 155 -10.79 -30.96 -24.49
N GLY A 156 -9.64 -31.38 -23.97
CA GLY A 156 -8.34 -31.33 -24.65
C GLY A 156 -7.61 -29.99 -24.54
N ILE A 157 -8.08 -29.09 -23.67
CA ILE A 157 -7.43 -27.79 -23.40
C ILE A 157 -6.54 -27.94 -22.17
N SER A 158 -5.21 -27.91 -22.36
CA SER A 158 -4.25 -27.95 -21.27
C SER A 158 -4.08 -26.57 -20.65
N LEU A 159 -4.35 -26.45 -19.36
CA LEU A 159 -4.19 -25.25 -18.56
C LEU A 159 -3.09 -25.40 -17.50
N SER A 160 -2.92 -24.39 -16.65
CA SER A 160 -2.05 -24.48 -15.48
C SER A 160 -2.49 -25.59 -14.53
N GLN A 161 -1.54 -26.11 -13.73
CA GLN A 161 -1.80 -27.14 -12.73
C GLN A 161 -2.94 -26.77 -11.78
N SER A 162 -3.71 -27.77 -11.36
CA SER A 162 -4.70 -27.64 -10.30
C SER A 162 -4.03 -27.41 -8.94
N LEU A 163 -4.76 -26.93 -7.95
CA LEU A 163 -4.27 -26.80 -6.57
C LEU A 163 -3.82 -28.14 -5.99
N LEU A 164 -4.53 -29.21 -6.32
CA LEU A 164 -4.18 -30.55 -5.89
C LEU A 164 -2.86 -31.02 -6.52
N GLU A 165 -2.66 -30.81 -7.84
CA GLU A 165 -1.42 -31.14 -8.52
C GLU A 165 -0.25 -30.35 -7.95
N GLN A 166 -0.41 -29.07 -7.67
CA GLN A 166 0.61 -28.23 -7.03
C GLN A 166 0.95 -28.70 -5.62
N SER A 167 -0.07 -29.07 -4.82
CA SER A 167 0.14 -29.61 -3.47
C SER A 167 0.92 -30.93 -3.50
N MET A 168 0.60 -31.85 -4.41
CA MET A 168 1.31 -33.10 -4.60
C MET A 168 2.75 -32.88 -5.06
N GLU A 169 2.97 -31.90 -5.91
CA GLU A 169 4.33 -31.53 -6.35
C GLU A 169 5.16 -30.96 -5.20
N ASP A 170 4.58 -30.12 -4.35
CA ASP A 170 5.24 -29.58 -3.16
C ASP A 170 5.58 -30.68 -2.15
N GLU A 171 4.68 -31.63 -1.93
CA GLU A 171 4.94 -32.80 -1.09
C GLU A 171 6.08 -33.66 -1.67
N PHE A 172 6.12 -33.82 -2.99
CA PHE A 172 7.20 -34.55 -3.67
C PHE A 172 8.55 -33.83 -3.51
N TYR A 173 8.61 -32.51 -3.66
CA TYR A 173 9.86 -31.76 -3.42
C TYR A 173 10.33 -31.88 -1.97
N MET A 174 9.42 -31.83 -1.00
CA MET A 174 9.76 -32.06 0.41
C MET A 174 10.29 -33.48 0.64
N TYR A 175 9.62 -34.49 0.09
CA TYR A 175 10.11 -35.87 0.18
C TYR A 175 11.53 -36.01 -0.40
N MET A 176 11.75 -35.45 -1.59
CA MET A 176 13.07 -35.48 -2.24
C MET A 176 14.15 -34.80 -1.38
N ALA A 177 13.83 -33.66 -0.76
CA ALA A 177 14.77 -32.94 0.11
C ALA A 177 15.06 -33.73 1.39
N PHE A 178 14.03 -34.27 2.06
CA PHE A 178 14.17 -35.00 3.33
C PHE A 178 14.89 -36.33 3.17
N ALA A 179 14.87 -36.94 1.98
CA ALA A 179 15.54 -38.19 1.69
C ALA A 179 17.03 -38.03 1.28
N LYS A 180 17.55 -36.80 1.15
CA LYS A 180 18.91 -36.55 0.67
C LYS A 180 20.02 -36.64 1.73
N PRO A 181 19.80 -36.25 3.01
CA PRO A 181 20.85 -36.34 4.01
C PRO A 181 21.16 -37.79 4.36
N THR A 182 22.48 -38.12 4.46
CA THR A 182 22.95 -39.47 4.82
C THR A 182 23.13 -39.64 6.32
N ASP A 183 23.47 -38.59 7.04
CA ASP A 183 23.84 -38.63 8.45
C ASP A 183 22.84 -37.91 9.34
N GLU A 184 22.58 -36.62 9.10
CA GLU A 184 21.74 -35.79 9.99
C GLU A 184 20.81 -34.87 9.22
N LEU A 185 19.58 -34.70 9.75
CA LEU A 185 18.56 -33.77 9.26
C LEU A 185 18.06 -32.92 10.42
N TYR A 186 18.20 -31.63 10.26
CA TYR A 186 17.74 -30.61 11.22
C TYR A 186 16.55 -29.84 10.70
N PHE A 187 15.52 -29.68 11.53
CA PHE A 187 14.38 -28.84 11.27
C PHE A 187 14.34 -27.67 12.26
N SER A 188 14.14 -26.46 11.78
CA SER A 188 13.93 -25.33 12.65
C SER A 188 12.70 -24.51 12.23
N TYR A 189 12.05 -23.85 13.18
CA TYR A 189 10.94 -22.95 12.97
C TYR A 189 10.96 -21.85 14.00
N SER A 190 10.43 -20.70 13.63
CA SER A 190 10.29 -19.55 14.52
C SER A 190 9.00 -19.65 15.33
N VAL A 191 9.03 -19.23 16.59
CA VAL A 191 7.82 -19.14 17.44
C VAL A 191 7.16 -17.78 17.35
N THR A 192 7.89 -16.76 16.88
CA THR A 192 7.41 -15.41 16.64
C THR A 192 7.94 -14.88 15.34
N ASP A 193 7.21 -13.97 14.72
CA ASP A 193 7.67 -13.18 13.56
C ASP A 193 8.48 -11.96 14.02
N SER A 194 9.01 -11.19 13.07
CA SER A 194 9.79 -9.98 13.32
C SER A 194 9.03 -8.89 14.09
N ASP A 195 7.73 -8.84 13.93
CA ASP A 195 6.81 -7.92 14.63
C ASP A 195 6.34 -8.44 16.00
N GLY A 196 6.81 -9.62 16.42
CA GLY A 196 6.44 -10.27 17.69
C GLY A 196 5.14 -11.06 17.65
N SER A 197 4.48 -11.17 16.51
CA SER A 197 3.29 -12.02 16.35
C SER A 197 3.65 -13.51 16.47
N ALA A 198 2.76 -14.30 17.10
CA ALA A 198 3.00 -15.72 17.32
C ALA A 198 2.90 -16.53 16.03
N LEU A 199 3.93 -17.28 15.70
CA LEU A 199 3.96 -18.20 14.56
C LEU A 199 3.67 -19.65 15.02
N ARG A 200 2.93 -20.38 14.17
CA ARG A 200 2.65 -21.81 14.39
C ARG A 200 3.68 -22.67 13.66
N PRO A 201 4.12 -23.78 14.27
CA PRO A 201 4.92 -24.77 13.56
C PRO A 201 4.10 -25.46 12.46
N SER A 202 4.77 -25.92 11.42
CA SER A 202 4.17 -26.75 10.36
C SER A 202 3.47 -27.98 10.91
N LEU A 203 2.36 -28.37 10.30
CA LEU A 203 1.66 -29.63 10.63
C LEU A 203 2.54 -30.86 10.40
N LEU A 204 3.53 -30.80 9.50
CA LEU A 204 4.51 -31.87 9.27
C LEU A 204 5.31 -32.23 10.53
N GLN A 205 5.48 -31.29 11.46
CA GLN A 205 6.16 -31.54 12.74
C GLN A 205 5.46 -32.66 13.52
N LYS A 206 4.13 -32.72 13.49
CA LYS A 206 3.34 -33.78 14.14
C LYS A 206 3.67 -35.16 13.52
N ASN A 207 3.70 -35.22 12.19
CA ASN A 207 4.00 -36.45 11.45
C ASN A 207 5.43 -36.92 11.71
N ILE A 208 6.40 -36.02 11.70
CA ILE A 208 7.81 -36.30 12.01
C ILE A 208 7.94 -36.82 13.45
N SER A 209 7.27 -36.21 14.42
CA SER A 209 7.30 -36.66 15.82
C SER A 209 6.65 -38.03 16.03
N GLN A 210 5.65 -38.38 15.21
CA GLN A 210 5.04 -39.71 15.21
C GLN A 210 6.00 -40.79 14.63
N LEU A 211 6.67 -40.45 13.53
CA LEU A 211 7.67 -41.36 12.92
C LEU A 211 8.91 -41.53 13.78
N PHE A 212 9.31 -40.51 14.51
CA PHE A 212 10.49 -40.49 15.36
C PHE A 212 10.15 -40.14 16.82
N PRO A 213 9.57 -41.05 17.62
CA PRO A 213 9.08 -40.73 18.98
C PRO A 213 10.18 -40.34 19.96
N LYS A 214 11.44 -40.64 19.65
CA LYS A 214 12.62 -40.26 20.46
C LYS A 214 13.18 -38.88 20.11
N LEU A 215 12.62 -38.20 19.11
CA LEU A 215 13.06 -36.88 18.69
C LEU A 215 12.82 -35.88 19.83
N LYS A 216 13.86 -35.20 20.26
CA LYS A 216 13.77 -34.13 21.25
C LYS A 216 13.72 -32.78 20.58
N ARG A 217 12.68 -32.03 20.90
CA ARG A 217 12.58 -30.61 20.52
C ARG A 217 13.54 -29.81 21.40
N LYS A 218 14.41 -29.04 20.78
CA LYS A 218 15.26 -28.07 21.47
C LYS A 218 14.64 -26.70 21.22
N GLN A 219 14.41 -25.97 22.29
CA GLN A 219 14.07 -24.57 22.20
C GLN A 219 15.35 -23.79 22.50
N TYR A 220 15.69 -22.85 21.67
CA TYR A 220 16.80 -21.94 21.94
C TYR A 220 16.22 -20.74 22.69
N PRO A 221 16.44 -20.62 24.01
CA PRO A 221 16.19 -19.39 24.72
C PRO A 221 17.23 -18.35 24.31
N GLU A 222 16.88 -17.10 24.39
CA GLU A 222 17.76 -15.95 24.05
C GLU A 222 19.10 -15.94 24.81
N GLU A 223 19.26 -16.75 25.87
CA GLU A 223 20.38 -16.71 26.80
C GLU A 223 21.38 -17.86 26.65
N GLU A 224 21.21 -18.86 25.76
CA GLU A 224 22.13 -20.00 25.67
C GLU A 224 23.34 -19.75 24.76
N ARG A 225 24.50 -19.69 25.44
CA ARG A 225 25.88 -19.93 24.97
C ARG A 225 26.09 -19.63 23.47
N ARG A 226 26.17 -18.36 23.12
CA ARG A 226 26.78 -17.96 21.88
C ARG A 226 28.28 -18.21 21.97
N TYR A 227 28.87 -18.94 21.02
CA TYR A 227 30.30 -19.09 20.87
C TYR A 227 30.80 -17.96 19.98
N TYR A 228 31.76 -17.20 20.47
CA TYR A 228 32.40 -16.13 19.72
C TYR A 228 33.80 -16.60 19.33
N PHE A 229 34.02 -16.79 18.05
CA PHE A 229 35.30 -17.26 17.51
C PHE A 229 36.24 -16.11 17.12
N ASN A 230 35.67 -14.96 16.85
CA ASN A 230 36.40 -13.74 16.49
C ASN A 230 35.70 -12.47 16.98
N LEU A 231 36.32 -11.30 16.74
CA LEU A 231 35.72 -10.01 17.11
C LEU A 231 34.42 -9.75 16.38
N GLU A 232 34.33 -10.12 15.11
CA GLU A 232 33.17 -9.88 14.26
C GLU A 232 31.93 -10.63 14.77
N ASP A 233 32.07 -11.87 15.19
CA ASP A 233 30.98 -12.68 15.76
C ASP A 233 30.44 -12.08 17.08
N SER A 234 31.30 -11.37 17.84
CA SER A 234 30.93 -10.73 19.10
C SER A 234 30.30 -9.34 18.96
N ARG A 235 30.43 -8.72 17.78
CA ARG A 235 29.95 -7.34 17.50
C ARG A 235 28.44 -7.20 17.73
N GLU A 236 27.66 -8.06 17.13
CA GLU A 236 26.20 -8.04 17.24
C GLU A 236 25.74 -8.17 18.69
N PHE A 237 26.31 -9.13 19.42
CA PHE A 237 26.01 -9.30 20.85
C PHE A 237 26.36 -8.08 21.70
N LEU A 238 27.49 -7.43 21.42
CA LEU A 238 27.88 -6.22 22.12
C LEU A 238 26.92 -5.07 21.81
N ILE A 239 26.53 -4.88 20.53
CA ILE A 239 25.54 -3.86 20.15
C ILE A 239 24.20 -4.11 20.85
N GLU A 240 23.67 -5.33 20.79
CA GLU A 240 22.43 -5.70 21.50
C GLU A 240 22.53 -5.44 23.01
N SER A 241 23.66 -5.83 23.61
CA SER A 241 23.87 -5.61 25.05
C SER A 241 23.97 -4.14 25.40
N PHE A 242 24.63 -3.32 24.55
CA PHE A 242 24.68 -1.88 24.73
C PHE A 242 23.30 -1.22 24.63
N LEU A 243 22.44 -1.64 23.71
CA LEU A 243 21.07 -1.15 23.61
C LEU A 243 20.28 -1.47 24.90
N GLN A 244 20.50 -2.66 25.49
CA GLN A 244 19.87 -3.05 26.76
C GLN A 244 20.41 -2.29 27.98
N VAL A 245 21.56 -1.61 27.90
CA VAL A 245 22.12 -0.84 29.03
C VAL A 245 21.15 0.23 29.53
N LYS A 246 20.36 0.86 28.64
CA LYS A 246 19.38 1.88 29.03
C LYS A 246 18.14 1.29 29.72
N THR A 247 17.67 0.16 29.24
CA THR A 247 16.41 -0.45 29.70
C THR A 247 16.62 -1.37 30.89
N GLU A 248 17.73 -2.15 30.92
CA GLU A 248 18.01 -3.16 31.91
C GLU A 248 19.48 -3.15 32.37
N PRO A 249 19.99 -2.03 32.93
CA PRO A 249 21.43 -1.85 33.24
C PRO A 249 21.99 -2.92 34.17
N GLU A 250 21.21 -3.35 35.16
CA GLU A 250 21.62 -4.38 36.12
C GLU A 250 21.75 -5.78 35.50
N LYS A 251 20.92 -6.11 34.53
CA LYS A 251 20.96 -7.37 33.78
C LYS A 251 22.23 -7.43 32.93
N VAL A 252 22.53 -6.35 32.21
CA VAL A 252 23.74 -6.26 31.38
C VAL A 252 25.01 -6.31 32.24
N ARG A 253 25.06 -5.59 33.36
CA ARG A 253 26.22 -5.64 34.30
C ARG A 253 26.48 -7.02 34.84
N LYS A 254 25.45 -7.83 35.07
CA LYS A 254 25.57 -9.21 35.58
C LYS A 254 25.90 -10.21 34.46
N ASN A 255 25.79 -9.83 33.19
CA ASN A 255 26.12 -10.70 32.07
C ASN A 255 27.64 -10.81 31.94
N ARG A 256 28.19 -11.95 32.36
CA ARG A 256 29.63 -12.20 32.31
C ARG A 256 30.20 -12.18 30.90
N ALA A 257 29.46 -12.66 29.90
CA ALA A 257 29.88 -12.64 28.51
C ALA A 257 30.07 -11.22 28.01
N PHE A 258 29.12 -10.33 28.30
CA PHE A 258 29.23 -8.91 27.97
C PHE A 258 30.47 -8.27 28.59
N VAL A 259 30.65 -8.46 29.91
CA VAL A 259 31.79 -7.85 30.61
C VAL A 259 33.13 -8.34 30.07
N MET A 260 33.26 -9.65 29.77
CA MET A 260 34.49 -10.23 29.23
C MET A 260 34.77 -9.75 27.80
N LEU A 261 33.77 -9.75 26.95
CA LEU A 261 33.89 -9.30 25.55
C LEU A 261 34.15 -7.79 25.46
N ALA A 262 33.42 -6.98 26.23
CA ALA A 262 33.67 -5.54 26.28
C ALA A 262 35.09 -5.22 26.75
N LYS A 263 35.58 -5.93 27.76
CA LYS A 263 36.98 -5.79 28.21
C LYS A 263 37.96 -6.17 27.12
N TYR A 264 37.75 -7.30 26.44
CA TYR A 264 38.59 -7.74 25.33
C TYR A 264 38.61 -6.72 24.18
N TRP A 265 37.46 -6.18 23.82
CA TRP A 265 37.35 -5.13 22.80
C TRP A 265 38.04 -3.83 23.20
N LEU A 266 38.01 -3.42 24.47
CA LEU A 266 38.73 -2.26 24.99
C LEU A 266 40.26 -2.40 24.93
N GLU A 267 40.76 -3.64 24.97
CA GLU A 267 42.18 -3.94 24.84
C GLU A 267 42.69 -3.84 23.36
N GLN A 268 41.78 -3.96 22.38
CA GLN A 268 42.09 -3.82 20.97
C GLN A 268 41.88 -2.38 20.52
N SER A 269 42.80 -1.83 19.71
CA SER A 269 42.73 -0.43 19.26
C SER A 269 41.51 -0.11 18.39
N GLU A 270 41.14 -1.05 17.52
CA GLU A 270 39.90 -0.94 16.69
C GLU A 270 38.64 -1.14 17.50
N GLY A 271 38.63 -2.18 18.35
CA GLY A 271 37.50 -2.47 19.24
C GLY A 271 37.17 -1.31 20.17
N ARG A 272 38.18 -0.63 20.72
CA ARG A 272 37.99 0.54 21.56
C ARG A 272 37.27 1.67 20.81
N LYS A 273 37.69 1.98 19.58
CA LYS A 273 37.01 3.01 18.77
C LYS A 273 35.58 2.69 18.46
N GLU A 274 35.26 1.42 18.20
CA GLU A 274 33.90 0.98 17.96
C GLU A 274 33.05 1.08 19.24
N LEU A 275 33.57 0.62 20.39
CA LEU A 275 32.86 0.73 21.67
C LEU A 275 32.60 2.19 22.09
N GLU A 276 33.55 3.08 21.84
CA GLU A 276 33.38 4.53 22.04
C GLU A 276 32.27 5.08 21.14
N LYS A 277 32.21 4.63 19.88
CA LYS A 277 31.14 4.98 18.93
C LYS A 277 29.77 4.44 19.39
N TYR A 278 29.71 3.20 19.87
CA TYR A 278 28.46 2.63 20.40
C TYR A 278 28.01 3.35 21.67
N GLY A 279 28.93 3.67 22.58
CA GLY A 279 28.66 4.49 23.77
C GLY A 279 28.08 5.84 23.40
N HIS A 280 28.68 6.51 22.42
CA HIS A 280 28.19 7.80 21.92
C HIS A 280 26.80 7.71 21.30
N TRP A 281 26.51 6.65 20.54
CA TRP A 281 25.17 6.42 20.01
C TRP A 281 24.12 6.20 21.11
N ILE A 282 24.48 5.51 22.21
CA ILE A 282 23.58 5.27 23.33
C ILE A 282 23.33 6.55 24.11
N GLU A 283 24.35 7.36 24.35
CA GLU A 283 24.22 8.64 25.04
C GLU A 283 23.38 9.63 24.24
N ASN A 284 23.54 9.65 22.93
CA ASN A 284 22.82 10.50 21.99
C ASN A 284 21.62 9.77 21.34
N ALA A 285 21.20 8.62 21.88
CA ALA A 285 20.07 7.91 21.38
C ALA A 285 18.84 8.81 21.43
N TYR A 286 18.35 9.09 20.25
CA TYR A 286 17.12 9.74 19.92
C TYR A 286 16.84 11.07 20.66
N GLN A 287 17.21 12.16 20.03
CA GLN A 287 16.60 13.47 20.28
C GLN A 287 15.40 13.58 19.33
N GLU A 288 14.25 13.95 19.83
CA GLU A 288 13.11 14.24 18.97
C GLU A 288 13.51 15.36 18.00
N PRO A 289 13.58 15.07 16.69
CA PRO A 289 13.97 16.10 15.74
C PRO A 289 12.81 17.09 15.59
N GLU A 290 13.07 18.34 15.88
CA GLU A 290 12.18 19.47 15.61
C GLU A 290 12.76 20.30 14.48
N LEU A 291 11.92 20.74 13.56
CA LEU A 291 12.31 21.68 12.51
C LEU A 291 12.32 23.12 13.07
N SER A 292 13.32 23.90 12.71
CA SER A 292 13.33 25.33 13.01
C SER A 292 12.23 26.08 12.25
N GLU A 293 11.74 27.19 12.78
CA GLU A 293 10.72 28.01 12.12
C GLU A 293 11.14 28.44 10.68
N GLU A 294 12.42 28.74 10.46
CA GLU A 294 12.94 29.10 9.14
C GLU A 294 12.81 27.92 8.14
N LEU A 295 13.09 26.70 8.58
CA LEU A 295 12.92 25.51 7.75
C LEU A 295 11.43 25.19 7.51
N LEU A 296 10.59 25.40 8.50
CA LEU A 296 9.14 25.21 8.36
C LEU A 296 8.54 26.16 7.33
N GLU A 297 8.93 27.46 7.36
CA GLU A 297 8.49 28.42 6.34
C GLU A 297 9.00 28.05 4.93
N GLN A 298 10.19 27.47 4.82
CA GLN A 298 10.72 27.01 3.52
C GLN A 298 9.98 25.78 3.01
N LEU A 299 9.65 24.82 3.88
CA LEU A 299 9.01 23.56 3.51
C LEU A 299 7.50 23.70 3.28
N TYR A 300 6.81 24.46 4.10
CA TYR A 300 5.33 24.52 4.11
C TYR A 300 4.77 25.89 3.76
N GLY A 301 5.62 26.93 3.66
CA GLY A 301 5.19 28.30 3.44
C GLY A 301 4.69 28.98 4.71
N LYS A 302 4.29 30.25 4.57
CA LYS A 302 3.73 31.04 5.70
C LYS A 302 2.31 30.67 6.04
N GLU A 303 1.58 30.09 5.09
CA GLU A 303 0.19 29.67 5.24
C GLU A 303 0.10 28.17 4.86
N LEU A 304 -0.33 27.33 5.80
CA LEU A 304 -0.53 25.90 5.54
C LEU A 304 -1.80 25.73 4.70
N SER A 305 -1.64 25.32 3.45
CA SER A 305 -2.75 24.93 2.60
C SER A 305 -2.64 23.45 2.26
N GLY A 306 -3.71 22.69 2.44
CA GLY A 306 -3.65 21.26 2.15
C GLY A 306 -5.00 20.56 2.16
N SER A 307 -4.99 19.34 1.60
CA SER A 307 -6.16 18.48 1.63
C SER A 307 -6.37 17.85 3.01
N VAL A 308 -7.60 17.41 3.28
CA VAL A 308 -7.92 16.67 4.49
C VAL A 308 -7.05 15.40 4.63
N THR A 309 -6.84 14.68 3.53
CA THR A 309 -5.96 13.50 3.48
C THR A 309 -4.53 13.82 3.93
N ARG A 310 -4.07 15.04 3.74
CA ARG A 310 -2.76 15.50 4.20
C ARG A 310 -2.70 15.54 5.74
N LEU A 311 -3.76 16.00 6.40
CA LEU A 311 -3.88 15.98 7.86
C LEU A 311 -4.00 14.55 8.41
N GLU A 312 -4.82 13.71 7.76
CA GLU A 312 -4.96 12.30 8.13
C GLU A 312 -3.61 11.56 8.08
N ARG A 313 -2.76 11.87 7.09
CA ARG A 313 -1.40 11.32 7.01
C ARG A 313 -0.49 11.80 8.13
N PHE A 314 -0.61 13.07 8.54
CA PHE A 314 0.12 13.57 9.68
C PHE A 314 -0.32 12.89 10.98
N ALA A 315 -1.63 12.74 11.18
CA ALA A 315 -2.19 12.00 12.30
C ALA A 315 -1.72 10.53 12.31
N ALA A 316 -1.61 9.92 11.14
CA ALA A 316 -1.11 8.55 11.01
C ALA A 316 0.38 8.42 11.38
N CYS A 317 1.23 9.31 10.89
CA CYS A 317 2.65 9.37 11.22
C CYS A 317 3.27 10.71 10.79
N PRO A 318 3.73 11.57 11.72
CA PRO A 318 4.37 12.84 11.39
C PRO A 318 5.59 12.71 10.45
N TYR A 319 6.40 11.66 10.61
CA TYR A 319 7.54 11.40 9.75
C TYR A 319 7.13 11.07 8.31
N GLN A 320 6.10 10.24 8.12
CA GLN A 320 5.56 9.94 6.79
C GLN A 320 5.06 11.22 6.11
N TYR A 321 4.37 12.07 6.86
CA TYR A 321 3.94 13.38 6.38
C TYR A 321 5.12 14.24 5.93
N PHE A 322 6.17 14.33 6.75
CA PHE A 322 7.39 15.07 6.43
C PHE A 322 8.07 14.57 5.16
N CYS A 323 8.21 13.25 5.00
CA CYS A 323 8.78 12.67 3.77
C CYS A 323 7.98 13.05 2.52
N ILE A 324 6.64 12.97 2.59
CA ILE A 324 5.78 13.21 1.41
C ILE A 324 5.63 14.70 1.11
N TYR A 325 5.37 15.53 2.12
CA TYR A 325 4.94 16.91 1.93
C TYR A 325 6.01 17.96 2.32
N GLY A 326 7.00 17.58 3.11
CA GLY A 326 8.16 18.40 3.43
C GLY A 326 9.28 18.17 2.42
N LEU A 327 9.73 16.93 2.29
CA LEU A 327 10.81 16.57 1.37
C LEU A 327 10.34 16.26 -0.06
N GLU A 328 9.02 16.18 -0.29
CA GLU A 328 8.41 15.84 -1.58
C GLU A 328 8.92 14.53 -2.18
N LEU A 329 9.29 13.57 -1.32
CA LEU A 329 9.76 12.26 -1.77
C LEU A 329 8.63 11.51 -2.49
N ARG A 330 8.94 10.97 -3.64
CA ARG A 330 8.00 10.22 -4.48
C ARG A 330 8.65 8.91 -4.90
N GLU A 331 7.85 7.86 -4.96
CA GLU A 331 8.27 6.63 -5.62
C GLU A 331 8.50 6.89 -7.11
N ARG A 332 9.47 6.18 -7.70
CA ARG A 332 9.69 6.24 -9.15
C ARG A 332 8.41 5.82 -9.89
N GLU A 333 7.95 6.65 -10.80
CA GLU A 333 6.78 6.32 -11.61
C GLU A 333 7.13 5.19 -12.58
N GLU A 334 6.36 4.12 -12.51
CA GLU A 334 6.43 3.01 -13.45
C GLU A 334 5.32 3.14 -14.49
N TYR A 335 5.62 2.78 -15.75
CA TYR A 335 4.65 2.75 -16.85
C TYR A 335 3.68 1.56 -16.69
N LYS A 336 2.82 1.65 -15.67
CA LYS A 336 1.79 0.65 -15.37
C LYS A 336 0.53 1.32 -14.80
N ILE A 337 -0.62 0.69 -15.01
CA ILE A 337 -1.87 1.14 -14.39
C ILE A 337 -1.85 0.75 -12.90
N ARG A 338 -1.81 1.75 -12.04
CA ARG A 338 -1.86 1.61 -10.57
C ARG A 338 -3.32 1.63 -10.10
N PRO A 339 -3.63 1.14 -8.90
CA PRO A 339 -4.97 1.23 -8.31
C PRO A 339 -5.52 2.67 -8.24
N ILE A 340 -4.66 3.64 -7.96
CA ILE A 340 -5.05 5.05 -7.92
C ILE A 340 -5.49 5.59 -9.29
N ASP A 341 -4.86 5.15 -10.37
CA ASP A 341 -5.21 5.57 -11.74
C ASP A 341 -6.60 5.05 -12.12
N LEU A 342 -6.93 3.82 -11.69
CA LEU A 342 -8.28 3.26 -11.85
C LEU A 342 -9.31 4.01 -10.98
N GLY A 343 -8.96 4.38 -9.75
CA GLY A 343 -9.79 5.20 -8.87
C GLY A 343 -10.14 6.54 -9.53
N ASN A 344 -9.14 7.26 -10.01
CA ASN A 344 -9.32 8.55 -10.70
C ASN A 344 -10.20 8.39 -11.96
N LEU A 345 -10.01 7.31 -12.72
CA LEU A 345 -10.84 7.02 -13.89
C LEU A 345 -12.31 6.81 -13.51
N PHE A 346 -12.59 6.07 -12.41
CA PHE A 346 -13.94 5.87 -11.92
C PHE A 346 -14.61 7.18 -11.49
N HIS A 347 -13.93 8.00 -10.67
CA HIS A 347 -14.45 9.27 -10.21
C HIS A 347 -14.80 10.17 -11.39
N LYS A 348 -13.88 10.32 -12.34
CA LYS A 348 -14.10 11.14 -13.53
C LYS A 348 -15.23 10.61 -14.41
N ALA A 349 -15.30 9.31 -14.61
CA ALA A 349 -16.38 8.70 -15.40
C ALA A 349 -17.75 8.86 -14.73
N LEU A 350 -17.85 8.72 -13.40
CA LEU A 350 -19.09 8.95 -12.65
C LEU A 350 -19.50 10.43 -12.67
N GLU A 351 -18.54 11.35 -12.56
CA GLU A 351 -18.79 12.79 -12.74
C GLU A 351 -19.38 13.07 -14.11
N CYS A 352 -18.71 12.62 -15.19
CA CYS A 352 -19.16 12.84 -16.56
C CYS A 352 -20.55 12.26 -16.81
N PHE A 353 -20.81 11.04 -16.34
CA PHE A 353 -22.13 10.40 -16.42
C PHE A 353 -23.19 11.23 -15.68
N SER A 354 -22.92 11.60 -14.45
CA SER A 354 -23.84 12.33 -13.59
C SER A 354 -24.18 13.71 -14.17
N ARG A 355 -23.20 14.41 -14.73
CA ARG A 355 -23.38 15.69 -15.39
C ARG A 355 -24.26 15.54 -16.65
N LYS A 356 -24.02 14.53 -17.48
CA LYS A 356 -24.86 14.23 -18.64
C LYS A 356 -26.31 13.96 -18.27
N VAL A 357 -26.54 13.17 -17.21
CA VAL A 357 -27.91 12.92 -16.71
C VAL A 357 -28.56 14.24 -16.27
N LYS A 358 -27.84 15.09 -15.53
CA LYS A 358 -28.36 16.39 -15.03
C LYS A 358 -28.68 17.36 -16.17
N GLU A 359 -27.92 17.33 -17.27
CA GLU A 359 -28.11 18.17 -18.45
C GLU A 359 -29.15 17.63 -19.43
N SER A 360 -29.59 16.37 -19.29
CA SER A 360 -30.57 15.72 -20.15
C SER A 360 -32.01 15.90 -19.65
N GLU A 361 -32.97 15.39 -20.42
CA GLU A 361 -34.40 15.31 -20.03
C GLU A 361 -34.67 14.18 -18.99
N TYR A 362 -33.67 13.36 -18.70
CA TYR A 362 -33.78 12.20 -17.80
C TYR A 362 -33.29 12.54 -16.40
N SER A 363 -33.77 11.79 -15.43
CA SER A 363 -33.23 11.75 -14.08
C SER A 363 -32.59 10.38 -13.80
N TRP A 364 -31.82 10.29 -12.73
CA TRP A 364 -31.26 9.02 -12.26
C TRP A 364 -32.31 7.93 -12.06
N LYS A 365 -33.56 8.32 -11.72
CA LYS A 365 -34.67 7.42 -11.43
C LYS A 365 -35.32 6.86 -12.69
N ASN A 366 -35.32 7.62 -13.79
CA ASN A 366 -36.13 7.30 -15.00
C ASN A 366 -35.32 7.14 -16.30
N ILE A 367 -33.99 7.26 -16.28
CA ILE A 367 -33.16 7.09 -17.47
C ILE A 367 -33.38 5.69 -18.10
N PRO A 368 -33.67 5.56 -19.43
CA PRO A 368 -33.79 4.27 -20.10
C PRO A 368 -32.46 3.53 -20.13
N ASP A 369 -32.50 2.20 -20.08
CA ASP A 369 -31.27 1.40 -20.00
C ASP A 369 -30.37 1.56 -21.22
N GLU A 370 -30.93 1.69 -22.43
CA GLU A 370 -30.17 1.94 -23.66
C GLU A 370 -29.42 3.29 -23.61
N VAL A 371 -30.08 4.36 -23.13
CA VAL A 371 -29.48 5.69 -22.97
C VAL A 371 -28.42 5.65 -21.88
N GLN A 372 -28.70 4.95 -20.79
CA GLN A 372 -27.74 4.74 -19.71
C GLN A 372 -26.45 4.10 -20.20
N GLU A 373 -26.55 3.01 -21.01
CA GLU A 373 -25.37 2.35 -21.58
C GLU A 373 -24.57 3.28 -22.51
N GLN A 374 -25.26 4.06 -23.31
CA GLN A 374 -24.62 5.07 -24.17
C GLN A 374 -23.87 6.11 -23.32
N TYR A 375 -24.50 6.66 -22.31
CA TYR A 375 -23.89 7.68 -21.43
C TYR A 375 -22.70 7.12 -20.65
N ILE A 376 -22.74 5.85 -20.21
CA ILE A 376 -21.61 5.18 -19.58
C ILE A 376 -20.43 5.08 -20.54
N SER A 377 -20.68 4.63 -21.78
CA SER A 377 -19.62 4.49 -22.78
C SER A 377 -18.97 5.85 -23.09
N GLU A 378 -19.78 6.89 -23.33
CA GLU A 378 -19.29 8.23 -23.59
C GLU A 378 -18.52 8.84 -22.40
N ALA A 379 -19.02 8.63 -21.18
CA ALA A 379 -18.36 9.11 -19.96
C ALA A 379 -16.99 8.45 -19.75
N LEU A 380 -16.90 7.15 -20.00
CA LEU A 380 -15.63 6.42 -19.93
C LEU A 380 -14.63 6.89 -20.99
N HIS A 381 -15.06 7.08 -22.23
CA HIS A 381 -14.20 7.64 -23.28
C HIS A 381 -13.68 9.02 -22.90
N THR A 382 -14.55 9.91 -22.45
CA THR A 382 -14.14 11.26 -22.01
C THR A 382 -13.14 11.20 -20.84
N ALA A 383 -13.39 10.34 -19.86
CA ALA A 383 -12.50 10.19 -18.71
C ALA A 383 -11.13 9.58 -19.09
N MET A 384 -11.09 8.71 -20.08
CA MET A 384 -9.83 8.13 -20.58
C MET A 384 -9.01 9.15 -21.39
N ASP A 385 -9.65 9.96 -22.21
CA ASP A 385 -8.96 10.97 -23.04
C ASP A 385 -8.31 12.07 -22.17
N GLU A 386 -8.90 12.39 -21.03
CA GLU A 386 -8.33 13.35 -20.08
C GLU A 386 -7.21 12.78 -19.19
N ASN A 387 -7.17 11.45 -18.98
CA ASN A 387 -6.33 10.80 -17.98
C ASN A 387 -5.51 9.62 -18.52
N LEU A 388 -4.44 9.80 -19.27
CA LEU A 388 -3.50 8.70 -19.61
C LEU A 388 -3.99 7.75 -20.72
N SER A 389 -4.53 8.26 -21.83
CA SER A 389 -5.00 7.45 -22.97
C SER A 389 -3.99 6.40 -23.45
N ASP A 390 -2.69 6.73 -23.49
CA ASP A 390 -1.63 5.87 -24.04
C ASP A 390 -1.36 4.62 -23.20
N VAL A 391 -1.35 4.76 -21.85
CA VAL A 391 -1.10 3.63 -20.93
C VAL A 391 -2.25 2.63 -20.98
N PHE A 392 -3.49 3.13 -21.01
CA PHE A 392 -4.67 2.26 -21.05
C PHE A 392 -4.77 1.44 -22.35
N GLN A 393 -4.28 1.96 -23.47
CA GLN A 393 -4.30 1.27 -24.77
C GLN A 393 -3.07 0.43 -25.05
N SER A 394 -2.04 0.51 -24.21
CA SER A 394 -0.70 -0.06 -24.48
C SER A 394 -0.64 -1.59 -24.55
N SER A 395 -1.60 -2.31 -23.99
CA SER A 395 -1.61 -3.78 -23.99
C SER A 395 -3.01 -4.38 -23.89
N SER A 396 -3.18 -5.62 -24.37
CA SER A 396 -4.43 -6.38 -24.22
C SER A 396 -4.83 -6.56 -22.74
N ARG A 397 -3.86 -6.66 -21.83
CA ARG A 397 -4.10 -6.72 -20.37
C ARG A 397 -4.70 -5.40 -19.85
N ASN A 398 -4.22 -4.28 -20.34
CA ASN A 398 -4.75 -2.97 -19.93
C ASN A 398 -6.13 -2.73 -20.52
N GLN A 399 -6.37 -3.13 -21.77
CA GLN A 399 -7.71 -3.11 -22.38
C GLN A 399 -8.72 -3.97 -21.60
N TYR A 400 -8.29 -5.13 -21.08
CA TYR A 400 -9.13 -5.96 -20.22
C TYR A 400 -9.49 -5.24 -18.90
N LYS A 401 -8.53 -4.51 -18.29
CA LYS A 401 -8.82 -3.69 -17.09
C LYS A 401 -9.89 -2.64 -17.38
N ILE A 402 -9.87 -1.99 -18.55
CA ILE A 402 -10.90 -1.02 -18.93
C ILE A 402 -12.28 -1.68 -19.04
N LYS A 403 -12.37 -2.85 -19.66
CA LYS A 403 -13.64 -3.62 -19.71
C LYS A 403 -14.14 -3.98 -18.31
N THR A 404 -13.23 -4.24 -17.38
CA THR A 404 -13.59 -4.47 -15.98
C THR A 404 -14.12 -3.19 -15.33
N VAL A 405 -13.48 -2.04 -15.58
CA VAL A 405 -13.97 -0.73 -15.11
C VAL A 405 -15.37 -0.43 -15.66
N GLU A 406 -15.59 -0.67 -16.96
CA GLU A 406 -16.90 -0.48 -17.59
C GLU A 406 -17.98 -1.35 -16.91
N ARG A 407 -17.67 -2.62 -16.66
CA ARG A 407 -18.58 -3.54 -15.96
C ARG A 407 -18.92 -3.08 -14.53
N ILE A 408 -17.89 -2.67 -13.78
CA ILE A 408 -18.08 -2.12 -12.43
C ILE A 408 -18.94 -0.87 -12.47
N MET A 409 -18.68 0.03 -13.43
CA MET A 409 -19.43 1.27 -13.58
C MET A 409 -20.91 1.01 -13.91
N LYS A 410 -21.20 0.09 -14.87
CA LYS A 410 -22.58 -0.33 -15.18
C LYS A 410 -23.29 -0.83 -13.93
N ARG A 411 -22.66 -1.71 -13.17
CA ARG A 411 -23.22 -2.24 -11.91
C ARG A 411 -23.42 -1.15 -10.85
N THR A 412 -22.43 -0.29 -10.66
CA THR A 412 -22.51 0.83 -9.72
C THR A 412 -23.69 1.73 -10.04
N ILE A 413 -23.88 2.12 -11.29
CA ILE A 413 -24.97 2.98 -11.71
C ILE A 413 -26.33 2.28 -11.52
N GLN A 414 -26.44 0.98 -11.84
CA GLN A 414 -27.67 0.20 -11.59
C GLN A 414 -28.03 0.18 -10.10
N VAL A 415 -27.06 -0.08 -9.22
CA VAL A 415 -27.29 -0.09 -7.76
C VAL A 415 -27.65 1.30 -7.25
N LEU A 416 -26.92 2.34 -7.67
CA LEU A 416 -27.24 3.72 -7.28
C LEU A 416 -28.65 4.13 -7.73
N ARG A 417 -29.12 3.68 -8.89
CA ARG A 417 -30.51 3.89 -9.33
C ARG A 417 -31.51 3.24 -8.38
N VAL A 418 -31.23 2.02 -7.90
CA VAL A 418 -32.10 1.34 -6.91
C VAL A 418 -32.13 2.13 -5.61
N HIS A 419 -30.98 2.59 -5.12
CA HIS A 419 -30.91 3.44 -3.92
C HIS A 419 -31.70 4.74 -4.08
N LEU A 420 -31.58 5.41 -5.22
CA LEU A 420 -32.29 6.66 -5.47
C LEU A 420 -33.78 6.50 -5.70
N LYS A 421 -34.23 5.36 -6.30
CA LYS A 421 -35.66 5.09 -6.47
C LYS A 421 -36.38 4.97 -5.13
N ASN A 422 -35.69 4.47 -4.12
CA ASN A 422 -36.24 4.28 -2.77
C ASN A 422 -35.99 5.51 -1.87
N SER A 423 -35.43 6.60 -2.39
CA SER A 423 -35.04 7.79 -1.65
C SER A 423 -35.74 9.03 -2.21
N GLN A 424 -36.04 10.00 -1.34
CA GLN A 424 -36.50 11.33 -1.76
C GLN A 424 -35.33 12.25 -2.11
N PHE A 425 -34.10 11.88 -1.76
CA PHE A 425 -32.91 12.63 -2.11
C PHE A 425 -32.58 12.55 -3.59
N GLU A 426 -32.10 13.65 -4.13
CA GLU A 426 -31.61 13.73 -5.51
C GLU A 426 -30.15 14.19 -5.54
N PRO A 427 -29.33 13.63 -6.45
CA PRO A 427 -27.97 14.11 -6.65
C PRO A 427 -27.97 15.54 -7.19
N ASP A 428 -27.39 16.47 -6.43
CA ASP A 428 -27.34 17.88 -6.82
C ASP A 428 -25.96 18.32 -7.29
N ARG A 429 -24.89 17.96 -6.58
CA ARG A 429 -23.54 18.38 -6.93
C ARG A 429 -22.60 17.18 -7.06
N PHE A 430 -21.67 17.30 -8.04
CA PHE A 430 -20.64 16.32 -8.33
C PHE A 430 -19.30 17.03 -8.41
N GLU A 431 -18.23 16.41 -7.86
CA GLU A 431 -16.88 16.96 -7.83
C GLU A 431 -16.86 18.42 -7.35
N LEU A 432 -17.60 18.68 -6.25
CA LEU A 432 -17.71 19.99 -5.66
C LEU A 432 -16.40 20.37 -4.98
N SER A 433 -15.63 21.26 -5.61
CA SER A 433 -14.31 21.64 -5.11
C SER A 433 -14.38 22.88 -4.24
N PHE A 434 -13.66 22.87 -3.12
CA PHE A 434 -13.43 24.02 -2.25
C PHE A 434 -11.93 24.25 -2.00
N GLY A 435 -11.52 25.49 -1.73
CA GLY A 435 -10.12 25.88 -1.49
C GLY A 435 -9.73 27.24 -2.10
N LYS A 436 -8.50 27.65 -1.84
CA LYS A 436 -7.94 29.02 -1.99
C LYS A 436 -8.17 29.73 -3.34
N ASN A 437 -8.25 29.00 -4.44
CA ASN A 437 -8.37 29.57 -5.79
C ASN A 437 -9.75 29.32 -6.43
N LYS A 438 -10.76 28.94 -5.65
CA LYS A 438 -12.07 28.58 -6.15
C LYS A 438 -13.13 29.55 -5.61
N LYS A 439 -14.25 29.73 -6.33
CA LYS A 439 -15.32 30.66 -5.99
C LYS A 439 -15.98 30.45 -4.63
N LEU A 440 -15.61 29.41 -3.93
CA LEU A 440 -16.17 29.01 -2.66
C LEU A 440 -15.17 29.33 -1.54
N LYS A 441 -15.67 29.91 -0.43
CA LYS A 441 -14.83 30.23 0.72
C LYS A 441 -14.08 28.98 1.18
N GLU A 442 -12.87 29.20 1.57
CA GLU A 442 -12.00 28.18 2.08
C GLU A 442 -12.49 27.76 3.46
N ALA A 443 -12.37 26.46 3.78
CA ALA A 443 -12.49 26.03 5.15
C ALA A 443 -11.27 26.57 5.94
N GLU A 444 -11.36 27.81 6.37
CA GLU A 444 -10.34 28.50 7.16
C GLU A 444 -10.36 27.95 8.59
N VAL A 445 -9.22 27.40 9.02
CA VAL A 445 -9.03 26.91 10.37
C VAL A 445 -8.05 27.86 11.09
N PRO A 446 -8.52 28.65 12.06
CA PRO A 446 -7.64 29.51 12.84
C PRO A 446 -6.74 28.67 13.76
N LEU A 447 -5.48 29.09 13.91
CA LEU A 447 -4.50 28.50 14.81
C LEU A 447 -4.24 29.42 16.00
N GLU A 448 -3.76 28.86 17.14
CA GLU A 448 -3.58 29.61 18.40
C GLU A 448 -2.64 30.82 18.27
N ASP A 449 -1.62 30.74 17.40
CA ASP A 449 -0.64 31.80 17.19
C ASP A 449 -1.09 32.90 16.21
N GLY A 450 -2.36 32.87 15.80
CA GLY A 450 -2.95 33.81 14.85
C GLY A 450 -2.65 33.48 13.37
N ARG A 451 -1.93 32.41 13.10
CA ARG A 451 -1.81 31.86 11.71
C ARG A 451 -3.12 31.22 11.29
N LYS A 452 -3.26 30.97 10.03
CA LYS A 452 -4.43 30.33 9.42
C LYS A 452 -4.00 29.14 8.60
N MET A 453 -4.76 28.07 8.71
CA MET A 453 -4.67 26.91 7.82
C MET A 453 -5.88 26.91 6.87
N PHE A 454 -5.62 26.59 5.62
CA PHE A 454 -6.64 26.54 4.57
C PHE A 454 -6.83 25.11 4.12
N LEU A 455 -8.00 24.53 4.38
CA LEU A 455 -8.37 23.22 3.90
C LEU A 455 -8.94 23.30 2.49
N GLN A 456 -8.52 22.38 1.64
CA GLN A 456 -9.03 22.21 0.30
C GLN A 456 -9.45 20.77 0.04
N GLY A 457 -10.42 20.58 -0.82
CA GLY A 457 -10.91 19.26 -1.16
C GLY A 457 -11.84 19.26 -2.34
N VAL A 458 -12.22 18.06 -2.74
CA VAL A 458 -13.23 17.79 -3.75
C VAL A 458 -14.22 16.81 -3.15
N ILE A 459 -15.48 17.21 -3.09
CA ILE A 459 -16.56 16.36 -2.59
C ILE A 459 -17.15 15.64 -3.80
N ASP A 460 -17.05 14.32 -3.82
CA ASP A 460 -17.43 13.53 -4.99
C ASP A 460 -18.91 13.73 -5.36
N ARG A 461 -19.79 13.68 -4.34
CA ARG A 461 -21.23 13.82 -4.55
C ARG A 461 -21.93 14.38 -3.33
N VAL A 462 -22.82 15.33 -3.57
CA VAL A 462 -23.78 15.87 -2.59
C VAL A 462 -25.19 15.61 -3.11
N ASP A 463 -26.02 14.94 -2.31
CA ASP A 463 -27.44 14.76 -2.58
C ASP A 463 -28.24 15.62 -1.60
N THR A 464 -29.31 16.21 -2.09
CA THR A 464 -30.20 17.05 -1.31
C THR A 464 -31.66 16.57 -1.38
N CYS A 465 -32.40 16.85 -0.32
CA CYS A 465 -33.84 16.74 -0.28
C CYS A 465 -34.37 18.05 0.31
N GLU A 466 -35.06 18.85 -0.52
CA GLU A 466 -35.62 20.12 -0.11
C GLU A 466 -36.99 19.90 0.49
N ASP A 467 -37.20 20.46 1.69
CA ASP A 467 -38.49 20.52 2.36
C ASP A 467 -38.96 21.98 2.49
N ASP A 468 -40.20 22.20 2.94
CA ASP A 468 -40.76 23.53 3.09
C ASP A 468 -39.88 24.41 4.02
N ASP A 469 -39.35 23.83 5.10
CA ASP A 469 -38.66 24.56 6.16
C ASP A 469 -37.13 24.37 6.16
N GLU A 470 -36.58 23.32 5.49
CA GLU A 470 -35.16 22.97 5.57
C GLU A 470 -34.63 22.29 4.30
N ILE A 471 -33.30 22.26 4.15
CA ILE A 471 -32.59 21.51 3.12
C ILE A 471 -31.84 20.37 3.81
N LEU A 472 -32.28 19.14 3.58
CA LEU A 472 -31.59 17.96 4.05
C LEU A 472 -30.45 17.60 3.10
N MET A 473 -29.29 17.30 3.64
CA MET A 473 -28.09 17.04 2.85
C MET A 473 -27.39 15.75 3.24
N LYS A 474 -26.94 14.97 2.26
CA LYS A 474 -26.02 13.85 2.49
C LYS A 474 -24.79 13.96 1.58
N VAL A 475 -23.63 13.61 2.13
CA VAL A 475 -22.37 13.59 1.40
C VAL A 475 -21.98 12.15 1.13
N ILE A 476 -21.59 11.86 -0.10
CA ILE A 476 -21.13 10.55 -0.54
C ILE A 476 -19.74 10.70 -1.18
N ASP A 477 -18.80 9.88 -0.74
CA ASP A 477 -17.44 9.80 -1.28
C ASP A 477 -17.19 8.38 -1.82
N TYR A 478 -16.72 8.28 -3.05
CA TYR A 478 -16.50 7.01 -3.74
C TYR A 478 -15.13 6.44 -3.40
N LYS A 479 -15.07 5.15 -3.05
CA LYS A 479 -13.80 4.48 -2.72
C LYS A 479 -13.61 3.22 -3.57
N SER A 480 -12.46 3.13 -4.26
CA SER A 480 -12.07 1.95 -5.04
C SER A 480 -11.53 0.81 -4.19
N GLY A 481 -11.28 1.03 -2.89
CA GLY A 481 -10.83 0.04 -1.91
C GLY A 481 -11.86 -0.20 -0.81
N MET A 482 -11.70 -1.28 -0.05
CA MET A 482 -12.54 -1.55 1.12
C MET A 482 -12.26 -0.54 2.23
N LYS A 483 -13.08 0.49 2.33
CA LYS A 483 -13.04 1.48 3.41
C LYS A 483 -14.38 1.53 4.13
N LYS A 484 -14.34 1.51 5.47
CA LYS A 484 -15.52 1.69 6.33
C LYS A 484 -15.28 2.91 7.20
N PHE A 485 -16.31 3.70 7.42
CA PHE A 485 -16.24 4.80 8.36
C PHE A 485 -16.28 4.27 9.79
N GLU A 486 -15.27 4.63 10.57
CA GLU A 486 -15.13 4.24 11.97
C GLU A 486 -14.99 5.50 12.83
N LEU A 487 -15.89 5.68 13.80
CA LEU A 487 -15.89 6.84 14.69
C LEU A 487 -14.60 6.95 15.54
N GLU A 488 -14.01 5.82 15.90
CA GLU A 488 -12.74 5.78 16.61
C GLU A 488 -11.60 6.34 15.76
N ASP A 489 -11.51 5.92 14.48
CA ASP A 489 -10.50 6.42 13.54
C ASP A 489 -10.70 7.93 13.28
N PHE A 490 -11.95 8.39 13.23
CA PHE A 490 -12.28 9.82 13.15
C PHE A 490 -11.80 10.59 14.38
N TYR A 491 -12.06 10.10 15.59
CA TYR A 491 -11.62 10.75 16.83
C TYR A 491 -10.10 10.95 16.89
N TYR A 492 -9.34 9.98 16.39
CA TYR A 492 -7.88 10.09 16.32
C TYR A 492 -7.36 10.88 15.10
N GLY A 493 -8.23 11.38 14.24
CA GLY A 493 -7.87 12.19 13.08
C GLY A 493 -7.44 11.39 11.84
N LEU A 494 -7.71 10.09 11.80
CA LEU A 494 -7.39 9.20 10.67
C LEU A 494 -8.47 9.18 9.58
N GLU A 495 -9.71 9.58 9.90
CA GLU A 495 -10.86 9.57 8.99
C GLU A 495 -11.70 10.85 9.10
N MET A 496 -11.11 12.01 8.81
CA MET A 496 -11.76 13.32 8.93
C MET A 496 -12.52 13.73 7.66
N GLN A 497 -12.25 13.09 6.55
CA GLN A 497 -12.66 13.53 5.21
C GLN A 497 -14.17 13.75 5.10
N LEU A 498 -15.01 12.78 5.45
CA LEU A 498 -16.46 12.89 5.31
C LEU A 498 -17.07 14.00 6.16
N VAL A 499 -16.58 14.19 7.38
CA VAL A 499 -17.10 15.21 8.29
C VAL A 499 -16.71 16.61 7.83
N ILE A 500 -15.45 16.80 7.43
CA ILE A 500 -15.00 18.10 6.87
C ILE A 500 -15.72 18.41 5.57
N TYR A 501 -16.00 17.40 4.73
CA TYR A 501 -16.76 17.59 3.51
C TYR A 501 -18.22 17.99 3.79
N MET A 502 -18.84 17.41 4.81
CA MET A 502 -20.17 17.82 5.25
C MET A 502 -20.17 19.27 5.73
N ASN A 503 -19.22 19.67 6.59
CA ASN A 503 -19.08 21.04 7.06
C ASN A 503 -18.92 22.02 5.88
N ALA A 504 -18.04 21.71 4.93
CA ALA A 504 -17.80 22.54 3.76
C ALA A 504 -19.05 22.63 2.86
N ALA A 505 -19.76 21.53 2.66
CA ALA A 505 -21.00 21.51 1.89
C ALA A 505 -22.09 22.36 2.57
N GLU A 506 -22.26 22.23 3.89
CA GLU A 506 -23.22 23.07 4.63
C GLU A 506 -22.92 24.58 4.50
N GLU A 507 -21.65 24.99 4.60
CA GLU A 507 -21.26 26.41 4.43
C GLU A 507 -21.54 26.89 3.01
N ILE A 508 -21.22 26.07 2.00
CA ILE A 508 -21.48 26.39 0.60
C ILE A 508 -22.97 26.60 0.34
N TYR A 509 -23.83 25.74 0.90
CA TYR A 509 -25.27 25.83 0.68
C TYR A 509 -25.92 26.96 1.49
N LYS A 510 -25.37 27.35 2.65
CA LYS A 510 -25.82 28.53 3.40
C LYS A 510 -25.53 29.86 2.69
N GLU A 511 -24.42 29.94 1.96
CA GLU A 511 -23.99 31.18 1.26
C GLU A 511 -24.41 31.24 -0.21
N ASN A 512 -25.19 30.28 -0.74
CA ASN A 512 -25.44 30.13 -2.17
C ASN A 512 -26.73 30.82 -2.62
N GLU A 513 -26.72 31.34 -3.87
CA GLU A 513 -27.91 31.86 -4.60
C GLU A 513 -29.04 30.80 -4.74
N GLN A 514 -28.73 29.51 -4.50
CA GLN A 514 -29.68 28.40 -4.54
C GLN A 514 -30.47 28.22 -3.24
N ASN A 515 -30.14 28.94 -2.19
CA ASN A 515 -30.88 28.99 -0.95
C ASN A 515 -31.38 30.43 -0.69
N PRO A 516 -32.23 31.00 -1.59
CA PRO A 516 -32.67 32.39 -1.50
C PRO A 516 -33.50 32.66 -0.25
N ASP A 517 -34.16 31.64 0.27
CA ASP A 517 -35.01 31.72 1.46
C ASP A 517 -34.22 31.52 2.78
N ASN A 518 -32.90 31.33 2.69
CA ASN A 518 -32.02 31.13 3.85
C ASN A 518 -32.46 29.96 4.74
N LYS A 519 -32.99 28.88 4.14
CA LYS A 519 -33.43 27.68 4.85
C LYS A 519 -32.24 27.05 5.60
N PRO A 520 -32.46 26.54 6.81
CA PRO A 520 -31.42 25.78 7.51
C PRO A 520 -31.02 24.55 6.72
N VAL A 521 -29.71 24.28 6.67
CA VAL A 521 -29.14 23.07 6.05
C VAL A 521 -28.89 22.05 7.16
N VAL A 522 -29.49 20.87 7.04
CA VAL A 522 -29.46 19.82 8.06
C VAL A 522 -28.75 18.60 7.52
N PRO A 523 -27.71 18.07 8.21
CA PRO A 523 -27.03 16.85 7.80
C PRO A 523 -27.92 15.62 7.95
N ALA A 524 -28.18 14.94 6.83
CA ALA A 524 -28.91 13.69 6.77
C ALA A 524 -27.98 12.46 6.84
N GLY A 525 -26.72 12.62 6.42
CA GLY A 525 -25.72 11.55 6.56
C GLY A 525 -24.43 11.76 5.78
N ILE A 526 -23.43 11.03 6.18
CA ILE A 526 -22.09 10.99 5.58
C ILE A 526 -21.72 9.55 5.25
N PHE A 527 -21.31 9.29 3.99
CA PHE A 527 -21.18 7.92 3.51
C PHE A 527 -19.98 7.71 2.58
N TYR A 528 -19.34 6.55 2.70
CA TYR A 528 -18.52 5.95 1.66
C TYR A 528 -19.36 5.02 0.80
N TYR A 529 -19.16 5.07 -0.51
CA TYR A 529 -19.68 4.09 -1.45
C TYR A 529 -18.51 3.32 -2.07
N GLN A 530 -18.56 1.99 -2.00
CA GLN A 530 -17.47 1.13 -2.49
C GLN A 530 -17.68 0.78 -3.96
N LEU A 531 -16.71 1.17 -4.81
CA LEU A 531 -16.63 0.78 -6.21
C LEU A 531 -15.99 -0.60 -6.32
N GLN A 532 -16.81 -1.65 -6.41
CA GLN A 532 -16.35 -3.03 -6.38
C GLN A 532 -17.14 -3.92 -7.35
N ASP A 533 -16.58 -5.09 -7.65
CA ASP A 533 -17.25 -6.15 -8.41
C ASP A 533 -17.24 -7.44 -7.58
N PRO A 534 -18.16 -7.59 -6.61
CA PRO A 534 -18.16 -8.72 -5.71
C PRO A 534 -18.45 -10.01 -6.46
N ILE A 535 -17.69 -11.06 -6.17
CA ILE A 535 -17.94 -12.42 -6.63
C ILE A 535 -19.02 -13.02 -5.72
N ILE A 536 -20.15 -13.38 -6.28
CA ILE A 536 -21.26 -13.99 -5.56
C ILE A 536 -21.31 -15.46 -5.90
N LYS A 537 -21.44 -16.33 -4.88
CA LYS A 537 -21.64 -17.77 -5.10
C LYS A 537 -22.97 -18.01 -5.80
N ALA A 538 -22.99 -18.90 -6.78
CA ALA A 538 -24.16 -19.18 -7.63
C ALA A 538 -25.43 -19.56 -6.83
N ASP A 539 -25.25 -20.18 -5.66
CA ASP A 539 -26.34 -20.58 -4.76
C ASP A 539 -27.05 -19.41 -4.06
N TYR A 540 -26.47 -18.19 -4.12
CA TYR A 540 -26.99 -16.97 -3.48
C TYR A 540 -27.23 -15.84 -4.48
N ALA A 541 -27.51 -16.17 -5.74
CA ALA A 541 -27.71 -15.18 -6.81
C ALA A 541 -29.05 -14.41 -6.72
N GLU A 542 -29.58 -14.20 -5.51
CA GLU A 542 -30.70 -13.30 -5.32
C GLU A 542 -30.23 -11.84 -5.38
N GLU A 543 -30.95 -11.00 -6.08
CA GLU A 543 -30.68 -9.56 -6.23
C GLU A 543 -30.55 -8.86 -4.87
N SER A 544 -31.29 -9.33 -3.86
CA SER A 544 -31.23 -8.86 -2.48
C SER A 544 -29.85 -9.05 -1.81
N GLU A 545 -29.17 -10.18 -2.07
CA GLU A 545 -27.82 -10.44 -1.56
C GLU A 545 -26.77 -9.60 -2.28
N LEU A 546 -26.95 -9.40 -3.59
CA LEU A 546 -26.09 -8.51 -4.36
C LEU A 546 -26.12 -7.08 -3.78
N LEU A 547 -27.29 -6.55 -3.52
CA LEU A 547 -27.47 -5.19 -3.01
C LEU A 547 -26.84 -5.00 -1.62
N LYS A 548 -26.79 -6.03 -0.77
CA LYS A 548 -26.13 -5.96 0.55
C LYS A 548 -24.63 -5.64 0.45
N ASN A 549 -23.97 -6.08 -0.63
CA ASN A 549 -22.53 -5.81 -0.82
C ASN A 549 -22.27 -4.36 -1.24
N PHE A 550 -23.28 -3.63 -1.70
CA PHE A 550 -23.18 -2.25 -2.15
C PHE A 550 -23.78 -1.23 -1.19
N ARG A 551 -24.02 -1.62 0.05
CA ARG A 551 -24.52 -0.72 1.07
C ARG A 551 -23.51 0.38 1.37
N LEU A 552 -24.05 1.58 1.57
CA LEU A 552 -23.31 2.73 2.05
C LEU A 552 -22.72 2.45 3.43
N SER A 553 -21.47 2.84 3.64
CA SER A 553 -20.79 2.75 4.92
C SER A 553 -20.59 4.15 5.50
N GLY A 554 -21.18 4.44 6.63
CA GLY A 554 -21.13 5.77 7.23
C GLY A 554 -22.15 5.93 8.34
N MET A 555 -22.54 7.17 8.63
CA MET A 555 -23.50 7.51 9.66
C MET A 555 -24.69 8.27 9.05
N ALA A 556 -25.91 7.87 9.40
CA ALA A 556 -27.14 8.56 9.02
C ALA A 556 -27.68 9.38 10.21
N ASN A 557 -28.51 10.36 9.92
CA ASN A 557 -29.27 11.07 10.94
C ASN A 557 -30.33 10.14 11.53
N SER A 558 -30.48 10.16 12.86
CA SER A 558 -31.40 9.28 13.60
C SER A 558 -32.83 9.82 13.65
N ASP A 559 -33.08 11.04 13.16
CA ASP A 559 -34.41 11.62 13.09
C ASP A 559 -35.31 10.75 12.19
N ALA A 560 -36.54 10.46 12.68
CA ALA A 560 -37.42 9.52 11.99
C ALA A 560 -37.94 10.07 10.66
N ASP A 561 -38.14 11.39 10.55
CA ASP A 561 -38.56 12.04 9.31
C ASP A 561 -37.45 12.01 8.27
N ILE A 562 -36.23 12.34 8.69
CA ILE A 562 -35.03 12.29 7.83
C ILE A 562 -34.76 10.84 7.38
N LEU A 563 -34.88 9.85 8.27
CA LEU A 563 -34.72 8.44 7.90
C LEU A 563 -35.74 7.99 6.86
N SER A 564 -37.00 8.42 6.99
CA SER A 564 -38.05 8.09 6.03
C SER A 564 -37.80 8.68 4.63
N LYS A 565 -37.14 9.85 4.56
CA LYS A 565 -36.75 10.51 3.30
C LYS A 565 -35.48 9.90 2.70
N LEU A 566 -34.55 9.41 3.57
CA LEU A 566 -33.33 8.71 3.12
C LEU A 566 -33.66 7.42 2.38
N GLU A 567 -34.62 6.64 2.89
CA GLU A 567 -35.10 5.45 2.22
C GLU A 567 -36.52 5.07 2.66
N GLU A 568 -37.41 4.92 1.69
CA GLU A 568 -38.78 4.47 1.89
C GLU A 568 -38.81 2.94 2.03
N GLY A 569 -39.28 2.40 3.15
CA GLY A 569 -39.47 0.97 3.33
C GLY A 569 -39.72 0.55 4.79
N SER A 570 -40.57 -0.44 5.00
CA SER A 570 -40.94 -0.92 6.34
C SER A 570 -40.06 -2.05 6.89
N ASP A 571 -39.30 -2.76 6.04
CA ASP A 571 -38.60 -4.01 6.40
C ASP A 571 -37.07 -3.83 6.57
N GLY A 572 -36.58 -2.60 6.60
CA GLY A 572 -35.16 -2.27 6.70
C GLY A 572 -34.57 -1.74 5.40
N PHE A 573 -33.49 -1.00 5.50
CA PHE A 573 -32.90 -0.25 4.40
C PHE A 573 -32.07 -1.17 3.49
N VAL A 574 -32.22 -1.00 2.19
CA VAL A 574 -31.44 -1.68 1.15
C VAL A 574 -30.10 -0.98 0.99
N SER A 575 -30.12 0.36 0.97
CA SER A 575 -28.93 1.18 0.70
C SER A 575 -27.99 1.32 1.90
N MET A 576 -28.46 1.08 3.12
CA MET A 576 -27.71 1.27 4.36
C MET A 576 -27.95 0.12 5.34
N PRO A 577 -26.99 -0.22 6.23
CA PRO A 577 -27.16 -1.28 7.22
C PRO A 577 -28.00 -0.83 8.44
N ILE A 578 -29.10 -0.12 8.20
CA ILE A 578 -30.00 0.39 9.22
C ILE A 578 -31.21 -0.55 9.34
N ARG A 579 -31.60 -0.87 10.57
CA ARG A 579 -32.80 -1.64 10.88
C ARG A 579 -33.68 -0.82 11.82
N LEU A 580 -34.97 -0.80 11.55
CA LEU A 580 -35.95 -0.10 12.37
C LEU A 580 -36.74 -1.08 13.25
N LYS A 581 -37.04 -0.64 14.47
CA LYS A 581 -38.01 -1.33 15.35
C LYS A 581 -39.42 -1.11 14.81
N LYS A 582 -40.40 -1.87 15.31
CA LYS A 582 -41.80 -1.66 14.99
C LYS A 582 -42.33 -0.27 15.39
N SER A 583 -41.63 0.43 16.29
CA SER A 583 -41.91 1.82 16.67
C SER A 583 -41.42 2.86 15.65
N GLY A 584 -40.69 2.48 14.61
CA GLY A 584 -39.99 3.38 13.68
C GLY A 584 -38.62 3.85 14.13
N GLU A 585 -38.22 3.55 15.37
CA GLU A 585 -36.90 3.89 15.88
C GLU A 585 -35.81 2.95 15.39
N PRO A 586 -34.57 3.41 15.13
CA PRO A 586 -33.48 2.53 14.79
C PRO A 586 -33.06 1.59 15.94
N TYR A 587 -32.55 0.40 15.61
CA TYR A 587 -31.92 -0.46 16.61
C TYR A 587 -30.61 0.19 17.10
N LYS A 588 -30.24 -0.09 18.36
CA LYS A 588 -29.04 0.45 19.02
C LYS A 588 -27.74 0.26 18.22
N ASN A 589 -27.65 -0.81 17.44
CA ASN A 589 -26.48 -1.12 16.62
C ASN A 589 -26.53 -0.53 15.20
N SER A 590 -27.53 0.26 14.88
CA SER A 590 -27.61 0.94 13.59
C SER A 590 -26.62 2.10 13.56
N PRO A 591 -25.95 2.36 12.41
CA PRO A 591 -25.00 3.47 12.28
C PRO A 591 -25.75 4.79 12.11
N VAL A 592 -26.30 5.28 13.20
CA VAL A 592 -27.07 6.54 13.24
C VAL A 592 -26.66 7.41 14.41
N MET A 593 -26.81 8.73 14.23
CA MET A 593 -26.56 9.73 15.26
C MET A 593 -27.54 10.89 15.14
N SER A 594 -27.72 11.67 16.20
CA SER A 594 -28.61 12.83 16.20
C SER A 594 -28.03 13.99 15.36
N THR A 595 -28.91 14.91 14.92
CA THR A 595 -28.48 16.17 14.27
C THR A 595 -27.48 16.93 15.13
N GLN A 596 -27.70 16.94 16.44
CA GLN A 596 -26.78 17.61 17.38
C GLN A 596 -25.41 16.92 17.43
N ASP A 597 -25.36 15.60 17.36
CA ASP A 597 -24.08 14.86 17.30
C ASP A 597 -23.32 15.15 16.00
N PHE A 598 -24.00 15.33 14.88
CA PHE A 598 -23.36 15.79 13.63
C PHE A 598 -22.71 17.17 13.82
N HIS A 599 -23.37 18.10 14.49
CA HIS A 599 -22.78 19.41 14.79
C HIS A 599 -21.59 19.34 15.72
N TYR A 600 -21.65 18.51 16.78
CA TYR A 600 -20.50 18.26 17.64
C TYR A 600 -19.33 17.62 16.88
N MET A 601 -19.60 16.66 16.01
CA MET A 601 -18.57 16.09 15.14
C MET A 601 -17.95 17.13 14.21
N GLY A 602 -18.77 18.01 13.65
CA GLY A 602 -18.31 19.11 12.80
C GLY A 602 -17.38 20.09 13.55
N ALA A 603 -17.76 20.47 14.78
CA ALA A 603 -16.94 21.31 15.66
C ALA A 603 -15.64 20.61 16.06
N TYR A 604 -15.73 19.36 16.46
CA TYR A 604 -14.57 18.52 16.79
C TYR A 604 -13.60 18.38 15.61
N ALA A 605 -14.09 18.13 14.39
CA ALA A 605 -13.26 18.03 13.20
C ALA A 605 -12.43 19.31 12.97
N ARG A 606 -13.03 20.51 13.16
CA ARG A 606 -12.31 21.78 13.05
C ARG A 606 -11.25 21.93 14.14
N LYS A 607 -11.57 21.61 15.38
CA LYS A 607 -10.64 21.61 16.52
C LYS A 607 -9.47 20.65 16.29
N LYS A 608 -9.78 19.42 15.83
CA LYS A 608 -8.75 18.41 15.53
C LYS A 608 -7.86 18.83 14.36
N ALA A 609 -8.44 19.43 13.33
CA ALA A 609 -7.67 19.99 12.23
C ALA A 609 -6.74 21.12 12.69
N ALA A 610 -7.18 22.00 13.59
CA ALA A 610 -6.34 23.02 14.19
C ALA A 610 -5.19 22.42 15.00
N GLU A 611 -5.48 21.45 15.90
CA GLU A 611 -4.47 20.72 16.67
C GLU A 611 -3.39 20.12 15.76
N LEU A 612 -3.78 19.41 14.70
CA LEU A 612 -2.84 18.81 13.77
C LEU A 612 -2.04 19.89 13.01
N GLY A 613 -2.68 20.97 12.60
CA GLY A 613 -2.02 22.12 11.97
C GLY A 613 -0.96 22.76 12.87
N GLU A 614 -1.25 22.95 14.15
CA GLU A 614 -0.32 23.48 15.13
C GLU A 614 0.89 22.56 15.33
N ARG A 615 0.67 21.25 15.43
CA ARG A 615 1.75 20.26 15.55
C ARG A 615 2.66 20.27 14.31
N ILE A 616 2.09 20.43 13.10
CA ILE A 616 2.88 20.60 11.87
C ILE A 616 3.73 21.87 11.96
N TYR A 617 3.17 22.99 12.43
CA TYR A 617 3.91 24.24 12.57
C TYR A 617 4.87 24.28 13.77
N LYS A 618 4.73 23.38 14.75
CA LYS A 618 5.74 23.13 15.77
C LYS A 618 6.90 22.29 15.26
N GLY A 619 6.85 21.84 14.01
CA GLY A 619 7.93 21.08 13.37
C GLY A 619 8.02 19.63 13.81
N GLU A 620 6.93 19.04 14.25
CA GLU A 620 6.89 17.64 14.65
C GLU A 620 7.09 16.73 13.42
N ILE A 621 8.25 16.06 13.39
CA ILE A 621 8.64 15.13 12.31
C ILE A 621 9.07 13.77 12.86
N HIS A 622 8.81 13.50 14.12
CA HIS A 622 9.20 12.26 14.76
C HIS A 622 8.45 11.04 14.18
N PRO A 623 9.14 9.91 13.89
CA PRO A 623 8.47 8.66 13.51
C PRO A 623 7.66 8.13 14.71
N ARG A 624 6.40 8.47 14.71
CA ARG A 624 5.41 8.04 15.70
C ARG A 624 4.17 7.52 14.98
N PRO A 625 4.26 6.31 14.35
CA PRO A 625 3.15 5.73 13.63
C PRO A 625 2.01 5.32 14.57
N TYR A 626 0.76 5.39 14.11
CA TYR A 626 -0.35 4.83 14.89
C TYR A 626 -0.31 3.29 14.87
N ARG A 627 -0.89 2.71 15.91
CA ARG A 627 -1.20 1.28 16.01
C ARG A 627 -2.60 1.09 16.56
N ASN A 628 -3.43 0.38 15.83
CA ASN A 628 -4.76 -0.04 16.25
C ASN A 628 -4.96 -1.55 16.04
N LYS A 629 -6.17 -2.06 16.28
CA LYS A 629 -6.50 -3.49 16.12
C LYS A 629 -6.41 -4.00 14.67
N LYS A 630 -6.44 -3.10 13.68
CA LYS A 630 -6.45 -3.44 12.25
C LYS A 630 -5.05 -3.46 11.63
N GLY A 631 -4.08 -2.78 12.25
CA GLY A 631 -2.73 -2.67 11.75
C GLY A 631 -2.00 -1.42 12.22
N THR A 632 -0.97 -1.03 11.50
CA THR A 632 -0.14 0.13 11.80
C THR A 632 0.03 1.03 10.58
N ALA A 633 0.42 2.28 10.80
CA ALA A 633 0.79 3.18 9.70
C ALA A 633 2.02 2.67 8.89
N CYS A 634 2.76 1.71 9.43
CA CYS A 634 3.95 1.15 8.79
C CYS A 634 3.66 0.05 7.76
N ASP A 635 2.49 -0.60 7.82
CA ASP A 635 2.17 -1.80 7.01
C ASP A 635 2.32 -1.57 5.49
N TYR A 636 2.04 -0.37 5.02
CA TYR A 636 2.16 0.03 3.61
C TYR A 636 2.95 1.33 3.44
N CYS A 637 3.88 1.60 4.37
CA CYS A 637 4.69 2.83 4.32
C CYS A 637 5.89 2.64 3.39
N PRO A 638 6.02 3.44 2.31
CA PRO A 638 7.15 3.32 1.38
C PRO A 638 8.47 3.82 1.97
N PHE A 639 8.45 4.41 3.17
CA PHE A 639 9.63 4.98 3.82
C PHE A 639 10.16 4.14 4.98
N ALA A 640 9.73 2.90 5.13
CA ALA A 640 10.15 2.02 6.23
C ALA A 640 11.69 1.87 6.28
N ASP A 641 12.32 1.72 5.11
CA ASP A 641 13.78 1.55 5.00
C ASP A 641 14.58 2.83 5.32
N VAL A 642 13.92 3.98 5.31
CA VAL A 642 14.57 5.29 5.56
C VAL A 642 14.33 5.78 6.97
N CYS A 643 13.13 5.55 7.55
CA CYS A 643 12.76 6.10 8.85
C CYS A 643 13.43 5.41 10.03
N GLY A 644 13.82 4.14 9.90
CA GLY A 644 14.48 3.37 10.95
C GLY A 644 13.64 3.17 12.21
N PHE A 645 12.31 3.30 12.14
CA PHE A 645 11.42 3.10 13.27
C PHE A 645 11.48 1.64 13.74
N ASP A 646 11.89 1.42 14.99
CA ASP A 646 11.84 0.12 15.64
C ASP A 646 11.35 0.30 17.08
N PRO A 647 10.17 -0.20 17.45
CA PRO A 647 9.61 -0.05 18.80
C PRO A 647 10.43 -0.75 19.90
N LYS A 648 11.44 -1.55 19.53
CA LYS A 648 12.40 -2.14 20.47
C LYS A 648 13.49 -1.16 20.87
N LEU A 649 13.68 -0.08 20.11
CA LEU A 649 14.68 0.93 20.40
C LEU A 649 14.11 1.99 21.34
N PRO A 650 14.90 2.49 22.32
CA PRO A 650 14.47 3.59 23.19
C PRO A 650 14.12 4.85 22.38
N GLY A 651 12.99 5.46 22.70
CA GLY A 651 12.52 6.68 22.04
C GLY A 651 11.59 6.45 20.83
N TYR A 652 11.41 5.20 20.37
CA TYR A 652 10.46 4.88 19.34
C TYR A 652 9.22 4.21 19.93
N GLU A 653 8.09 4.84 19.80
CA GLU A 653 6.81 4.33 20.32
C GLU A 653 5.70 4.49 19.29
N TYR A 654 4.78 3.52 19.28
CA TYR A 654 3.53 3.68 18.54
C TYR A 654 2.61 4.67 19.27
N GLN A 655 1.86 5.46 18.50
CA GLN A 655 0.66 6.08 19.03
C GLN A 655 -0.37 4.96 19.29
N SER A 656 -0.55 4.59 20.58
CA SER A 656 -1.49 3.54 20.95
C SER A 656 -2.89 4.13 21.04
N PHE A 657 -3.78 3.70 20.15
CA PHE A 657 -5.17 4.05 20.20
C PHE A 657 -5.93 3.02 21.06
N GLN A 658 -6.58 3.53 22.10
CA GLN A 658 -7.41 2.69 22.97
C GLN A 658 -8.69 2.36 22.23
N GLY A 659 -9.00 1.06 22.11
CA GLY A 659 -10.28 0.63 21.51
C GLY A 659 -11.44 1.16 22.30
N MET A 660 -12.21 2.08 21.73
CA MET A 660 -13.38 2.72 22.34
C MET A 660 -14.67 2.23 21.68
N SER A 661 -15.74 2.17 22.45
CA SER A 661 -17.09 1.96 21.91
C SER A 661 -17.60 3.23 21.21
N VAL A 662 -18.60 3.09 20.36
CA VAL A 662 -19.23 4.23 19.67
C VAL A 662 -19.77 5.25 20.67
N GLU A 663 -20.37 4.78 21.77
CA GLU A 663 -20.91 5.63 22.82
C GLU A 663 -19.81 6.43 23.54
N GLU A 664 -18.69 5.80 23.89
CA GLU A 664 -17.55 6.48 24.54
C GLU A 664 -16.93 7.53 23.63
N VAL A 665 -16.82 7.25 22.34
CA VAL A 665 -16.31 8.22 21.35
C VAL A 665 -17.24 9.42 21.24
N LEU A 666 -18.57 9.19 21.15
CA LEU A 666 -19.54 10.27 21.05
C LEU A 666 -19.55 11.13 22.33
N GLU A 667 -19.42 10.54 23.52
CA GLU A 667 -19.30 11.29 24.77
C GLU A 667 -18.09 12.23 24.75
N LYS A 668 -16.92 11.72 24.37
CA LYS A 668 -15.72 12.55 24.25
C LYS A 668 -15.85 13.66 23.19
N ILE A 669 -16.45 13.35 22.04
CA ILE A 669 -16.67 14.33 20.99
C ILE A 669 -17.62 15.46 21.47
N ARG A 670 -18.64 15.12 22.26
CA ARG A 670 -19.54 16.13 22.87
C ARG A 670 -18.80 17.01 23.86
N GLU A 671 -18.02 16.39 24.79
CA GLU A 671 -17.23 17.13 25.79
C GLU A 671 -16.20 18.07 25.14
N GLU A 672 -15.60 17.64 24.03
CA GLU A 672 -14.56 18.41 23.33
C GLU A 672 -15.10 19.32 22.23
N GLY A 673 -16.33 19.11 21.77
CA GLY A 673 -17.01 19.89 20.73
C GLY A 673 -17.89 21.03 21.28
N GLU A 674 -18.09 21.10 22.61
CA GLU A 674 -18.65 22.26 23.30
C GLU A 674 -17.60 23.37 23.42
#